data_fe7e36bc8dc04591384276fbf5181f04
#
_entry.id   fe7e36bc8dc04591384276fbf5181f04
#
_cell.length_a   1.000
_cell.length_b   1.000
_cell.length_c   1.000
_cell.angle_alpha   90.00
_cell.angle_beta   90.00
_cell.angle_gamma   90.00
#
_symmetry.space_group_name_H-M   'P 1'
#
loop_
_entity.id
_entity.type
_entity.pdbx_description
1 polymer ?
#
loop_
_entity_poly.entity_id
_entity_poly.type
_entity_poly.pdbx_seq_one_letter_code
_entity_poly.pdbx_strand_id
1 'polypeptide(L)'
;MSFKVITDENLQREKQIQEEINEKIDTNESMVFDSGAGAGKTYALTESLRHVIKRYGKRLSLQGQQIICITYTNIATEELKERLGYSDLVLVSTIHERIWGLIEKYQDELVEIHVCKLKENTNEIESEINSNKFKKYNELEDREKEKFINLMHQLKSEFYRCYDMKSAEYKQEFGPQMSEFDSLLHNVSTFRKLVLSIYKVEKYKKAIKKIEEGNPRYKKVQYTPRVNSDKLDEMQISHDTLLEYGNKMFERYFMLRRLIIDKYPYIFIDEYQDTNPLIVDIMNRIFQTANEIERPIFIGYYGDSAQNIYEDGVGNALLEIHPGLTRIVKEFNRRSSTEVIDVINNIRLDGIFQRSIYEDGNCGSVELYQGSRDNISVMIDKCKVDWAINEENNLHCLVLTNRMVAEQTGLWNFYNAVSKMPRYSVGKGYEQLNTELLSSDLSKLGYAQRAIYELVDNCVNINNQQSLISDLFPLKVLCEVNISQLREILSIMRSIEAETFGEYIDELVKIHDGFGFEKDLFRKVISNLFPDGKVSKESFLDVFRNSWSKKKSDEEIEQMRLLLDELLNVPMKELKNWHKLIGNNLNSEVNYYTYHGTKGLEFDNVLIVMENKFGRDPNFFGKFFEQYQQRQNLEGEDKIKYESVRNLLYVSCSRAIKNLRIYVVDDLASYGDVFRELFGDINHITD
;
A
#
# COMPACT_ATOMS: atom_id res chain seq x y z
N MET A 1 -31.60 -22.73 -4.38
CA MET A 1 -30.22 -22.70 -4.95
C MET A 1 -30.31 -23.37 -6.32
N SER A 2 -30.22 -22.63 -7.42
CA SER A 2 -30.03 -23.24 -8.74
C SER A 2 -28.62 -23.82 -8.76
N PHE A 3 -28.52 -25.13 -9.06
CA PHE A 3 -27.21 -25.75 -9.23
C PHE A 3 -26.57 -25.13 -10.47
N LYS A 4 -25.38 -24.50 -10.29
CA LYS A 4 -24.58 -23.99 -11.40
C LYS A 4 -24.13 -25.19 -12.26
N VAL A 5 -24.69 -25.33 -13.45
CA VAL A 5 -24.35 -26.40 -14.39
C VAL A 5 -23.23 -25.94 -15.29
N ILE A 6 -22.15 -26.71 -15.36
CA ILE A 6 -21.06 -26.50 -16.32
C ILE A 6 -21.25 -27.52 -17.42
N THR A 7 -21.26 -27.10 -18.69
CA THR A 7 -21.32 -28.02 -19.80
C THR A 7 -20.03 -28.82 -19.90
N ASP A 8 -20.17 -30.07 -20.40
CA ASP A 8 -18.99 -30.91 -20.66
C ASP A 8 -18.02 -30.27 -21.63
N GLU A 9 -18.51 -29.50 -22.61
CA GLU A 9 -17.68 -28.75 -23.56
C GLU A 9 -16.84 -27.67 -22.88
N ASN A 10 -17.45 -26.83 -22.02
CA ASN A 10 -16.73 -25.78 -21.30
C ASN A 10 -15.71 -26.38 -20.33
N LEU A 11 -16.07 -27.47 -19.66
CA LEU A 11 -15.15 -28.17 -18.74
C LEU A 11 -13.97 -28.79 -19.51
N GLN A 12 -14.23 -29.38 -20.69
CA GLN A 12 -13.19 -29.95 -21.54
C GLN A 12 -12.26 -28.86 -22.07
N ARG A 13 -12.81 -27.73 -22.51
CA ARG A 13 -11.99 -26.58 -22.98
C ARG A 13 -11.11 -26.02 -21.87
N GLU A 14 -11.62 -25.88 -20.65
CA GLU A 14 -10.82 -25.42 -19.51
C GLU A 14 -9.68 -26.40 -19.18
N LYS A 15 -9.93 -27.70 -19.25
CA LYS A 15 -8.89 -28.73 -19.09
C LYS A 15 -7.83 -28.63 -20.17
N GLN A 16 -8.22 -28.41 -21.43
CA GLN A 16 -7.27 -28.21 -22.54
C GLN A 16 -6.32 -27.02 -22.31
N ILE A 17 -6.84 -25.90 -21.78
CA ILE A 17 -6.00 -24.75 -21.44
C ILE A 17 -4.95 -25.12 -20.37
N GLN A 18 -5.35 -25.88 -19.33
CA GLN A 18 -4.40 -26.33 -18.31
C GLN A 18 -3.39 -27.35 -18.87
N GLU A 19 -3.82 -28.21 -19.79
CA GLU A 19 -2.94 -29.16 -20.48
C GLU A 19 -1.93 -28.42 -21.37
N GLU A 20 -2.35 -27.36 -22.08
CA GLU A 20 -1.47 -26.48 -22.85
C GLU A 20 -0.40 -25.81 -21.96
N ILE A 21 -0.81 -25.29 -20.78
CA ILE A 21 0.13 -24.75 -19.80
C ILE A 21 1.15 -25.81 -19.37
N ASN A 22 0.67 -27.02 -19.05
CA ASN A 22 1.52 -28.11 -18.63
C ASN A 22 2.50 -28.56 -19.74
N GLU A 23 2.07 -28.56 -21.00
CA GLU A 23 2.92 -28.83 -22.16
C GLU A 23 4.07 -27.80 -22.26
N LYS A 24 3.74 -26.50 -22.11
CA LYS A 24 4.78 -25.45 -22.11
C LYS A 24 5.79 -25.63 -20.96
N ILE A 25 5.32 -26.01 -19.78
CA ILE A 25 6.20 -26.34 -18.65
C ILE A 25 7.10 -27.53 -19.00
N ASP A 26 6.55 -28.59 -19.59
CA ASP A 26 7.28 -29.81 -19.92
C ASP A 26 8.31 -29.60 -21.03
N THR A 27 8.05 -28.67 -21.97
CA THR A 27 8.96 -28.28 -23.04
C THR A 27 9.92 -27.16 -22.64
N ASN A 28 9.82 -26.62 -21.43
CA ASN A 28 10.53 -25.43 -20.94
C ASN A 28 10.33 -24.20 -21.84
N GLU A 29 9.16 -24.07 -22.43
CA GLU A 29 8.79 -22.92 -23.24
C GLU A 29 8.14 -21.85 -22.35
N SER A 30 8.86 -20.78 -22.09
CA SER A 30 8.41 -19.69 -21.21
C SER A 30 7.16 -19.02 -21.76
N MET A 31 6.25 -18.64 -20.86
CA MET A 31 4.92 -18.18 -21.25
C MET A 31 4.36 -17.04 -20.40
N VAL A 32 3.35 -16.38 -20.94
CA VAL A 32 2.43 -15.53 -20.17
C VAL A 32 1.01 -16.12 -20.23
N PHE A 33 0.45 -16.39 -19.06
CA PHE A 33 -0.95 -16.75 -18.88
C PHE A 33 -1.73 -15.50 -18.52
N ASP A 34 -2.46 -15.00 -19.51
CA ASP A 34 -3.23 -13.77 -19.43
C ASP A 34 -4.71 -14.10 -19.31
N SER A 35 -5.33 -13.73 -18.21
CA SER A 35 -6.69 -14.14 -17.92
C SER A 35 -7.43 -13.07 -17.12
N GLY A 36 -8.68 -12.83 -17.47
CA GLY A 36 -9.48 -11.79 -16.81
C GLY A 36 -9.80 -12.07 -15.34
N ALA A 37 -10.38 -11.08 -14.69
CA ALA A 37 -10.88 -11.21 -13.33
C ALA A 37 -11.85 -12.38 -13.21
N GLY A 38 -11.76 -13.18 -12.14
CA GLY A 38 -12.63 -14.32 -11.92
C GLY A 38 -12.35 -15.57 -12.80
N ALA A 39 -11.31 -15.53 -13.66
CA ALA A 39 -10.95 -16.66 -14.52
C ALA A 39 -10.16 -17.79 -13.83
N GLY A 40 -9.78 -17.61 -12.56
CA GLY A 40 -9.08 -18.63 -11.77
C GLY A 40 -7.56 -18.63 -12.01
N LYS A 41 -6.91 -17.45 -12.07
CA LYS A 41 -5.45 -17.30 -12.16
C LYS A 41 -4.70 -18.11 -11.10
N THR A 42 -5.04 -17.89 -9.83
CA THR A 42 -4.40 -18.58 -8.70
C THR A 42 -4.59 -20.11 -8.77
N TYR A 43 -5.72 -20.58 -9.30
CA TYR A 43 -5.94 -22.00 -9.53
C TYR A 43 -4.98 -22.53 -10.61
N ALA A 44 -4.89 -21.86 -11.75
CA ALA A 44 -3.99 -22.28 -12.84
C ALA A 44 -2.52 -22.28 -12.37
N LEU A 45 -2.08 -21.25 -11.63
CA LEU A 45 -0.75 -21.20 -11.03
C LEU A 45 -0.50 -22.37 -10.05
N THR A 46 -1.46 -22.63 -9.16
CA THR A 46 -1.36 -23.75 -8.18
C THR A 46 -1.27 -25.10 -8.87
N GLU A 47 -2.09 -25.33 -9.90
CA GLU A 47 -2.05 -26.60 -10.67
C GLU A 47 -0.76 -26.74 -11.47
N SER A 48 -0.22 -25.65 -12.00
CA SER A 48 1.09 -25.64 -12.67
C SER A 48 2.22 -26.00 -11.72
N LEU A 49 2.22 -25.42 -10.51
CA LEU A 49 3.18 -25.77 -9.45
C LEU A 49 3.06 -27.22 -9.02
N ARG A 50 1.82 -27.73 -8.85
CA ARG A 50 1.56 -29.14 -8.53
C ARG A 50 2.02 -30.07 -9.65
N HIS A 51 1.84 -29.67 -10.91
CA HIS A 51 2.33 -30.43 -12.07
C HIS A 51 3.87 -30.58 -12.00
N VAL A 52 4.61 -29.49 -11.77
CA VAL A 52 6.07 -29.54 -11.64
C VAL A 52 6.51 -30.39 -10.45
N ILE A 53 5.89 -30.24 -9.27
CA ILE A 53 6.17 -31.03 -8.09
C ILE A 53 5.96 -32.53 -8.36
N LYS A 54 4.80 -32.88 -8.93
CA LYS A 54 4.43 -34.27 -9.22
C LYS A 54 5.37 -34.92 -10.25
N ARG A 55 5.69 -34.21 -11.32
CA ARG A 55 6.44 -34.77 -12.46
C ARG A 55 7.96 -34.71 -12.26
N TYR A 56 8.45 -33.61 -11.69
CA TYR A 56 9.88 -33.32 -11.61
C TYR A 56 10.42 -33.26 -10.18
N GLY A 57 9.57 -33.25 -9.15
CA GLY A 57 9.97 -33.01 -7.76
C GLY A 57 11.05 -33.94 -7.26
N LYS A 58 11.00 -35.26 -7.60
CA LYS A 58 12.03 -36.22 -7.22
C LYS A 58 13.40 -35.87 -7.83
N ARG A 59 13.42 -35.48 -9.11
CA ARG A 59 14.64 -35.06 -9.82
C ARG A 59 15.21 -33.78 -9.19
N LEU A 60 14.34 -32.77 -9.00
CA LEU A 60 14.73 -31.49 -8.41
C LEU A 60 15.35 -31.69 -7.02
N SER A 61 14.71 -32.49 -6.17
CA SER A 61 15.21 -32.80 -4.83
C SER A 61 16.58 -33.48 -4.86
N LEU A 62 16.78 -34.46 -5.76
CA LEU A 62 18.06 -35.15 -5.91
C LEU A 62 19.18 -34.23 -6.40
N GLN A 63 18.86 -33.21 -7.19
CA GLN A 63 19.80 -32.24 -7.73
C GLN A 63 19.99 -31.01 -6.82
N GLY A 64 19.29 -30.93 -5.69
CA GLY A 64 19.29 -29.74 -4.82
C GLY A 64 18.68 -28.51 -5.47
N GLN A 65 17.81 -28.72 -6.47
CA GLN A 65 17.10 -27.66 -7.19
C GLN A 65 15.75 -27.34 -6.53
N GLN A 66 15.26 -26.12 -6.71
CA GLN A 66 14.00 -25.66 -6.18
C GLN A 66 13.22 -24.87 -7.23
N ILE A 67 11.94 -24.65 -6.97
CA ILE A 67 11.04 -23.86 -7.77
C ILE A 67 10.91 -22.49 -7.11
N ILE A 68 10.99 -21.40 -7.87
CA ILE A 68 10.65 -20.05 -7.38
C ILE A 68 9.20 -19.74 -7.74
N CYS A 69 8.43 -19.24 -6.76
CA CYS A 69 7.14 -18.62 -6.98
C CYS A 69 7.13 -17.23 -6.33
N ILE A 70 6.98 -16.20 -7.14
CA ILE A 70 6.97 -14.80 -6.70
C ILE A 70 5.53 -14.32 -6.68
N THR A 71 5.11 -13.70 -5.57
CA THR A 71 3.79 -13.09 -5.40
C THR A 71 3.90 -11.61 -5.07
N TYR A 72 2.81 -10.88 -5.22
CA TYR A 72 2.79 -9.45 -4.93
C TYR A 72 2.66 -9.14 -3.43
N THR A 73 1.90 -9.95 -2.67
CA THR A 73 1.60 -9.69 -1.24
C THR A 73 1.97 -10.86 -0.35
N ASN A 74 2.21 -10.57 0.94
CA ASN A 74 2.45 -11.59 1.96
C ASN A 74 1.23 -12.52 2.16
N ILE A 75 0.00 -11.98 2.00
CA ILE A 75 -1.24 -12.77 2.11
C ILE A 75 -1.29 -13.81 0.99
N ALA A 76 -1.03 -13.41 -0.27
CA ALA A 76 -0.99 -14.33 -1.39
C ALA A 76 0.14 -15.36 -1.24
N THR A 77 1.28 -14.96 -0.65
CA THR A 77 2.38 -15.88 -0.33
C THR A 77 1.93 -16.98 0.62
N GLU A 78 1.25 -16.62 1.70
CA GLU A 78 0.81 -17.60 2.71
C GLU A 78 -0.31 -18.50 2.17
N GLU A 79 -1.28 -17.94 1.44
CA GLU A 79 -2.33 -18.72 0.77
C GLU A 79 -1.75 -19.77 -0.19
N LEU A 80 -0.76 -19.39 -1.00
CA LEU A 80 -0.11 -20.34 -1.93
C LEU A 80 0.68 -21.43 -1.18
N LYS A 81 1.40 -21.08 -0.11
CA LYS A 81 2.09 -22.07 0.73
C LYS A 81 1.12 -23.08 1.32
N GLU A 82 -0.01 -22.61 1.86
CA GLU A 82 -1.06 -23.47 2.40
C GLU A 82 -1.61 -24.41 1.33
N ARG A 83 -1.98 -23.88 0.15
CA ARG A 83 -2.50 -24.66 -0.99
C ARG A 83 -1.51 -25.71 -1.51
N LEU A 84 -0.20 -25.47 -1.35
CA LEU A 84 0.88 -26.39 -1.74
C LEU A 84 1.33 -27.33 -0.60
N GLY A 85 0.69 -27.26 0.58
CA GLY A 85 1.03 -28.07 1.73
C GLY A 85 2.43 -27.79 2.28
N TYR A 86 2.89 -26.52 2.23
CA TYR A 86 4.21 -26.07 2.72
C TYR A 86 5.37 -26.88 2.15
N SER A 87 5.35 -27.17 0.85
CA SER A 87 6.40 -27.94 0.18
C SER A 87 7.73 -27.21 0.19
N ASP A 88 8.79 -27.85 0.69
CA ASP A 88 10.17 -27.33 0.70
C ASP A 88 10.78 -27.17 -0.71
N LEU A 89 10.17 -27.77 -1.73
CA LEU A 89 10.61 -27.63 -3.12
C LEU A 89 10.25 -26.29 -3.72
N VAL A 90 9.23 -25.59 -3.17
CA VAL A 90 8.73 -24.33 -3.73
C VAL A 90 9.05 -23.19 -2.79
N LEU A 91 9.88 -22.27 -3.26
CA LEU A 91 10.20 -21.03 -2.54
C LEU A 91 9.17 -19.95 -2.90
N VAL A 92 8.08 -19.87 -2.13
CA VAL A 92 7.08 -18.82 -2.28
C VAL A 92 7.46 -17.61 -1.44
N SER A 93 7.56 -16.43 -2.06
CA SER A 93 7.92 -15.18 -1.39
C SER A 93 7.50 -13.95 -2.19
N THR A 94 7.56 -12.79 -1.55
CA THR A 94 7.41 -11.52 -2.27
C THR A 94 8.61 -11.20 -3.16
N ILE A 95 8.44 -10.26 -4.10
CA ILE A 95 9.50 -9.80 -5.02
C ILE A 95 10.76 -9.37 -4.25
N HIS A 96 10.60 -8.45 -3.30
CA HIS A 96 11.74 -7.88 -2.57
C HIS A 96 12.47 -8.92 -1.73
N GLU A 97 11.72 -9.78 -1.04
CA GLU A 97 12.30 -10.88 -0.28
C GLU A 97 13.10 -11.83 -1.19
N ARG A 98 12.56 -12.14 -2.38
CA ARG A 98 13.22 -13.03 -3.33
C ARG A 98 14.49 -12.42 -3.89
N ILE A 99 14.44 -11.18 -4.38
CA ILE A 99 15.62 -10.51 -4.94
C ILE A 99 16.72 -10.40 -3.87
N TRP A 100 16.37 -9.95 -2.66
CA TRP A 100 17.33 -9.89 -1.57
C TRP A 100 17.95 -11.27 -1.27
N GLY A 101 17.14 -12.29 -1.11
CA GLY A 101 17.62 -13.67 -0.85
C GLY A 101 18.50 -14.25 -1.95
N LEU A 102 18.41 -13.76 -3.19
CA LEU A 102 19.29 -14.16 -4.29
C LEU A 102 20.64 -13.44 -4.26
N ILE A 103 20.70 -12.18 -3.79
CA ILE A 103 21.91 -11.35 -3.89
C ILE A 103 22.62 -11.06 -2.57
N GLU A 104 21.95 -11.17 -1.42
CA GLU A 104 22.48 -10.74 -0.10
C GLU A 104 23.85 -11.33 0.28
N LYS A 105 24.14 -12.54 -0.16
CA LYS A 105 25.41 -13.22 0.14
C LYS A 105 26.60 -12.75 -0.71
N TYR A 106 26.35 -12.02 -1.76
CA TYR A 106 27.38 -11.48 -2.67
C TYR A 106 27.73 -10.05 -2.26
N GLN A 107 28.25 -9.89 -1.03
CA GLN A 107 28.44 -8.57 -0.43
C GLN A 107 29.55 -7.74 -1.09
N ASP A 108 30.59 -8.38 -1.60
CA ASP A 108 31.69 -7.67 -2.27
C ASP A 108 31.16 -6.96 -3.53
N GLU A 109 30.38 -7.68 -4.35
CA GLU A 109 29.75 -7.17 -5.55
C GLU A 109 28.66 -6.11 -5.23
N LEU A 110 27.90 -6.33 -4.16
CA LEU A 110 26.91 -5.36 -3.68
C LEU A 110 27.56 -4.04 -3.24
N VAL A 111 28.71 -4.13 -2.55
CA VAL A 111 29.44 -2.93 -2.13
C VAL A 111 30.03 -2.19 -3.34
N GLU A 112 30.50 -2.88 -4.38
CA GLU A 112 30.92 -2.25 -5.64
C GLU A 112 29.78 -1.47 -6.30
N ILE A 113 28.60 -2.07 -6.39
CA ILE A 113 27.39 -1.40 -6.93
C ILE A 113 27.01 -0.22 -6.06
N HIS A 114 27.10 -0.37 -4.73
CA HIS A 114 26.78 0.69 -3.78
C HIS A 114 27.71 1.90 -3.95
N VAL A 115 29.02 1.68 -4.15
CA VAL A 115 29.99 2.75 -4.45
C VAL A 115 29.63 3.45 -5.76
N CYS A 116 29.25 2.70 -6.80
CA CYS A 116 28.80 3.29 -8.06
C CYS A 116 27.58 4.19 -7.84
N LYS A 117 26.56 3.73 -7.09
CA LYS A 117 25.35 4.51 -6.78
C LYS A 117 25.67 5.76 -5.98
N LEU A 118 26.56 5.67 -4.98
CA LEU A 118 27.04 6.85 -4.23
C LEU A 118 27.73 7.85 -5.15
N LYS A 119 28.56 7.40 -6.09
CA LYS A 119 29.24 8.27 -7.07
C LYS A 119 28.25 8.89 -8.05
N GLU A 120 27.32 8.10 -8.61
CA GLU A 120 26.24 8.57 -9.48
C GLU A 120 25.44 9.69 -8.80
N ASN A 121 24.91 9.44 -7.60
CA ASN A 121 24.12 10.43 -6.85
C ASN A 121 24.96 11.66 -6.44
N THR A 122 26.25 11.47 -6.14
CA THR A 122 27.14 12.61 -5.84
C THR A 122 27.27 13.51 -7.06
N ASN A 123 27.52 12.94 -8.24
CA ASN A 123 27.65 13.70 -9.50
C ASN A 123 26.34 14.40 -9.88
N GLU A 124 25.20 13.76 -9.71
CA GLU A 124 23.89 14.37 -9.95
C GLU A 124 23.64 15.57 -9.05
N ILE A 125 23.93 15.43 -7.74
CA ILE A 125 23.76 16.53 -6.78
C ILE A 125 24.75 17.66 -7.06
N GLU A 126 26.00 17.37 -7.38
CA GLU A 126 27.01 18.38 -7.76
C GLU A 126 26.61 19.11 -9.06
N SER A 127 26.06 18.38 -10.04
CA SER A 127 25.51 18.97 -11.26
C SER A 127 24.31 19.88 -10.95
N GLU A 128 23.43 19.48 -10.05
CA GLU A 128 22.33 20.32 -9.59
C GLU A 128 22.83 21.59 -8.87
N ILE A 129 23.83 21.45 -7.99
CA ILE A 129 24.46 22.59 -7.32
C ILE A 129 25.05 23.59 -8.34
N ASN A 130 25.67 23.10 -9.40
CA ASN A 130 26.24 23.90 -10.45
C ASN A 130 25.24 24.46 -11.47
N SER A 131 23.96 24.11 -11.35
CA SER A 131 22.90 24.57 -12.25
C SER A 131 22.43 26.01 -11.96
N ASN A 132 21.64 26.57 -12.87
CA ASN A 132 21.01 27.90 -12.70
C ASN A 132 20.10 28.00 -11.46
N LYS A 133 19.72 26.88 -10.86
CA LYS A 133 18.91 26.81 -9.64
C LYS A 133 19.63 27.50 -8.46
N PHE A 134 20.95 27.39 -8.42
CA PHE A 134 21.78 27.97 -7.36
C PHE A 134 22.70 29.07 -7.90
N LYS A 135 22.20 29.88 -8.86
CA LYS A 135 22.94 30.92 -9.56
C LYS A 135 23.78 31.79 -8.61
N LYS A 136 23.21 32.33 -7.54
CA LYS A 136 23.90 33.19 -6.57
C LYS A 136 25.09 32.51 -5.88
N TYR A 137 24.98 31.21 -5.60
CA TYR A 137 26.09 30.44 -5.06
C TYR A 137 27.18 30.21 -6.12
N ASN A 138 26.77 29.99 -7.36
CA ASN A 138 27.71 29.76 -8.47
C ASN A 138 28.47 31.03 -8.91
N GLU A 139 27.92 32.21 -8.60
CA GLU A 139 28.58 33.52 -8.82
C GLU A 139 29.68 33.82 -7.79
N LEU A 140 29.76 33.06 -6.67
CA LEU A 140 30.83 33.19 -5.69
C LEU A 140 32.17 32.66 -6.25
N GLU A 141 33.27 33.30 -5.86
CA GLU A 141 34.60 32.78 -6.12
C GLU A 141 34.88 31.51 -5.33
N ASP A 142 35.77 30.64 -5.79
CA ASP A 142 36.06 29.36 -5.14
C ASP A 142 36.49 29.52 -3.66
N ARG A 143 37.22 30.58 -3.34
CA ARG A 143 37.59 30.91 -1.96
C ARG A 143 36.41 31.33 -1.10
N GLU A 144 35.39 31.95 -1.67
CA GLU A 144 34.16 32.33 -0.99
C GLU A 144 33.25 31.10 -0.78
N LYS A 145 33.17 30.19 -1.77
CA LYS A 145 32.48 28.91 -1.63
C LYS A 145 33.07 28.08 -0.50
N GLU A 146 34.41 28.02 -0.40
CA GLU A 146 35.07 27.30 0.69
C GLU A 146 34.77 27.95 2.06
N LYS A 147 34.80 29.27 2.17
CA LYS A 147 34.38 29.97 3.38
C LYS A 147 32.93 29.72 3.74
N PHE A 148 32.04 29.73 2.75
CA PHE A 148 30.63 29.43 2.95
C PHE A 148 30.42 28.02 3.50
N ILE A 149 31.05 27.01 2.90
CA ILE A 149 30.99 25.63 3.35
C ILE A 149 31.48 25.48 4.80
N ASN A 150 32.63 26.09 5.11
CA ASN A 150 33.19 26.08 6.47
C ASN A 150 32.24 26.74 7.48
N LEU A 151 31.65 27.88 7.12
CA LEU A 151 30.66 28.57 7.94
C LEU A 151 29.44 27.67 8.20
N MET A 152 28.91 27.00 7.15
CA MET A 152 27.78 26.11 7.29
C MET A 152 28.10 24.90 8.16
N HIS A 153 29.34 24.42 8.18
CA HIS A 153 29.77 23.39 9.12
C HIS A 153 29.73 23.84 10.58
N GLN A 154 30.21 25.06 10.83
CA GLN A 154 30.17 25.66 12.17
C GLN A 154 28.73 25.88 12.64
N LEU A 155 27.85 26.31 11.74
CA LEU A 155 26.45 26.62 12.01
C LEU A 155 25.51 25.45 11.84
N LYS A 156 26.04 24.24 11.72
CA LYS A 156 25.22 23.05 11.40
C LYS A 156 24.09 22.80 12.41
N SER A 157 24.35 22.97 13.68
CA SER A 157 23.34 22.79 14.73
C SER A 157 22.24 23.84 14.64
N GLU A 158 22.64 25.11 14.44
CA GLU A 158 21.71 26.23 14.24
C GLU A 158 20.90 26.08 12.96
N PHE A 159 21.52 25.65 11.87
CA PHE A 159 20.84 25.39 10.61
C PHE A 159 19.71 24.40 10.79
N TYR A 160 19.95 23.27 11.48
CA TYR A 160 18.92 22.28 11.73
C TYR A 160 17.89 22.76 12.77
N ARG A 161 18.27 23.55 13.75
CA ARG A 161 17.35 24.16 14.71
C ARG A 161 16.35 25.10 14.03
N CYS A 162 16.82 25.90 13.07
CA CYS A 162 15.99 26.86 12.34
C CYS A 162 15.35 26.28 11.07
N TYR A 163 15.62 25.01 10.70
CA TYR A 163 15.31 24.46 9.37
C TYR A 163 13.83 24.55 8.99
N ASP A 164 12.91 24.34 9.92
CA ASP A 164 11.48 24.31 9.65
C ASP A 164 10.77 25.64 9.91
N MET A 165 11.48 26.68 10.36
CA MET A 165 10.92 28.01 10.59
C MET A 165 10.37 28.63 9.30
N LYS A 166 9.37 29.51 9.39
CA LYS A 166 8.92 30.30 8.24
C LYS A 166 10.05 31.17 7.70
N SER A 167 10.01 31.51 6.41
CA SER A 167 11.12 32.25 5.75
C SER A 167 11.47 33.57 6.43
N ALA A 168 10.49 34.27 7.00
CA ALA A 168 10.74 35.51 7.72
C ALA A 168 11.50 35.29 9.04
N GLU A 169 11.06 34.35 9.84
CA GLU A 169 11.66 33.93 11.10
C GLU A 169 13.06 33.35 10.90
N TYR A 170 13.19 32.49 9.88
CA TYR A 170 14.47 31.92 9.51
C TYR A 170 15.49 33.02 9.19
N LYS A 171 15.09 34.07 8.47
CA LYS A 171 15.95 35.22 8.19
C LYS A 171 16.28 36.01 9.45
N GLN A 172 15.35 36.15 10.38
CA GLN A 172 15.55 36.85 11.64
C GLN A 172 16.49 36.10 12.57
N GLU A 173 16.33 34.79 12.74
CA GLU A 173 17.11 33.97 13.66
C GLU A 173 18.49 33.56 13.09
N PHE A 174 18.51 33.13 11.82
CA PHE A 174 19.69 32.59 11.17
C PHE A 174 20.46 33.64 10.35
N GLY A 175 19.77 34.69 9.86
CA GLY A 175 20.35 35.74 9.02
C GLY A 175 21.54 36.48 9.63
N PRO A 176 21.52 36.90 10.90
CA PRO A 176 22.65 37.58 11.53
C PRO A 176 23.98 36.82 11.45
N GLN A 177 23.91 35.48 11.46
CA GLN A 177 25.09 34.61 11.36
C GLN A 177 25.58 34.44 9.92
N MET A 178 24.78 34.89 8.94
CA MET A 178 25.03 34.79 7.50
C MET A 178 25.29 36.16 6.84
N SER A 179 25.69 37.17 7.60
CA SER A 179 25.85 38.54 7.11
C SER A 179 26.80 38.66 5.90
N GLU A 180 27.86 37.83 5.83
CA GLU A 180 28.79 37.76 4.71
C GLU A 180 28.17 37.16 3.43
N PHE A 181 27.10 36.32 3.59
CA PHE A 181 26.40 35.58 2.51
C PHE A 181 24.90 35.89 2.47
N ASP A 182 24.47 37.06 2.90
CA ASP A 182 23.05 37.46 2.96
C ASP A 182 22.32 37.29 1.61
N SER A 183 23.05 37.53 0.51
CA SER A 183 22.51 37.34 -0.84
C SER A 183 21.95 35.95 -1.09
N LEU A 184 22.49 34.91 -0.47
CA LEU A 184 22.02 33.52 -0.59
C LEU A 184 20.71 33.29 0.18
N LEU A 185 20.44 34.07 1.22
CA LEU A 185 19.24 33.99 2.03
C LEU A 185 17.99 34.64 1.41
N HIS A 186 18.14 35.33 0.27
CA HIS A 186 16.98 35.94 -0.39
C HIS A 186 15.86 35.00 -0.62
N ASN A 187 16.18 33.76 -1.04
CA ASN A 187 15.23 32.63 -1.13
C ASN A 187 15.62 31.54 -0.15
N VAL A 188 14.98 31.51 1.01
CA VAL A 188 15.27 30.58 2.09
C VAL A 188 15.07 29.11 1.66
N SER A 189 14.06 28.82 0.83
CA SER A 189 13.83 27.45 0.33
C SER A 189 14.98 26.96 -0.55
N THR A 190 15.46 27.80 -1.45
CA THR A 190 16.64 27.51 -2.30
C THR A 190 17.91 27.37 -1.48
N PHE A 191 18.11 28.25 -0.50
CA PHE A 191 19.22 28.18 0.43
C PHE A 191 19.27 26.89 1.22
N ARG A 192 18.15 26.51 1.83
CA ARG A 192 18.05 25.25 2.58
C ARG A 192 18.37 24.04 1.70
N LYS A 193 17.84 24.00 0.49
CA LYS A 193 18.15 22.93 -0.49
C LYS A 193 19.63 22.88 -0.82
N LEU A 194 20.27 24.02 -1.07
CA LEU A 194 21.70 24.10 -1.32
C LEU A 194 22.53 23.50 -0.19
N VAL A 195 22.26 23.92 1.05
CA VAL A 195 23.02 23.47 2.22
C VAL A 195 22.82 21.96 2.46
N LEU A 196 21.59 21.47 2.32
CA LEU A 196 21.32 20.02 2.42
C LEU A 196 22.03 19.24 1.31
N SER A 197 22.06 19.76 0.08
CA SER A 197 22.78 19.15 -1.05
C SER A 197 24.29 19.07 -0.76
N ILE A 198 24.88 20.12 -0.24
CA ILE A 198 26.31 20.17 0.16
C ILE A 198 26.57 19.11 1.24
N TYR A 199 25.77 19.07 2.30
CA TYR A 199 25.94 18.06 3.37
C TYR A 199 25.75 16.64 2.87
N LYS A 200 24.84 16.39 1.91
CA LYS A 200 24.60 15.09 1.33
C LYS A 200 25.80 14.62 0.49
N VAL A 201 26.35 15.49 -0.36
CA VAL A 201 27.57 15.22 -1.12
C VAL A 201 28.73 14.82 -0.20
N GLU A 202 28.94 15.59 0.87
CA GLU A 202 30.02 15.29 1.83
C GLU A 202 29.82 13.95 2.55
N LYS A 203 28.59 13.65 2.97
CA LYS A 203 28.27 12.36 3.59
C LYS A 203 28.58 11.22 2.63
N TYR A 204 28.20 11.36 1.37
CA TYR A 204 28.48 10.35 0.36
C TYR A 204 29.96 10.18 0.08
N LYS A 205 30.72 11.29 -0.08
CA LYS A 205 32.18 11.23 -0.22
C LYS A 205 32.87 10.60 1.00
N LYS A 206 32.41 10.90 2.21
CA LYS A 206 32.91 10.27 3.44
C LYS A 206 32.59 8.77 3.49
N ALA A 207 31.40 8.36 3.05
CA ALA A 207 31.03 6.96 2.97
C ALA A 207 31.90 6.20 1.96
N ILE A 208 32.11 6.75 0.75
CA ILE A 208 33.00 6.18 -0.28
C ILE A 208 34.41 5.98 0.31
N LYS A 209 34.98 7.01 0.95
CA LYS A 209 36.30 6.92 1.58
C LYS A 209 36.38 5.82 2.64
N LYS A 210 35.36 5.70 3.50
CA LYS A 210 35.32 4.64 4.53
C LYS A 210 35.21 3.25 3.92
N ILE A 211 34.51 3.09 2.79
CA ILE A 211 34.46 1.83 2.05
C ILE A 211 35.85 1.51 1.50
N GLU A 212 36.51 2.47 0.85
CA GLU A 212 37.84 2.31 0.26
C GLU A 212 38.92 2.01 1.34
N GLU A 213 38.79 2.58 2.54
CA GLU A 213 39.65 2.30 3.70
C GLU A 213 39.36 0.94 4.36
N GLY A 214 38.34 0.19 3.89
CA GLY A 214 37.98 -1.12 4.41
C GLY A 214 37.36 -1.09 5.81
N ASN A 215 36.67 -0.01 6.19
CA ASN A 215 36.04 0.13 7.49
C ASN A 215 35.01 -1.00 7.73
N PRO A 216 35.06 -1.74 8.85
CA PRO A 216 34.21 -2.90 9.11
C PRO A 216 32.69 -2.63 9.00
N ARG A 217 32.23 -1.42 9.34
CA ARG A 217 30.81 -1.01 9.26
C ARG A 217 30.33 -0.81 7.83
N TYR A 218 31.26 -0.66 6.88
CA TYR A 218 30.96 -0.35 5.46
C TYR A 218 31.24 -1.56 4.55
N LYS A 219 31.39 -2.77 5.12
CA LYS A 219 31.62 -4.01 4.37
C LYS A 219 30.36 -4.70 3.90
N LYS A 220 29.17 -4.27 4.37
CA LYS A 220 27.91 -4.92 4.02
C LYS A 220 26.84 -3.90 3.72
N VAL A 221 26.19 -4.08 2.58
CA VAL A 221 24.93 -3.41 2.27
C VAL A 221 23.82 -4.07 3.07
N GLN A 222 22.92 -3.28 3.63
CA GLN A 222 21.83 -3.74 4.47
C GLN A 222 20.49 -3.38 3.84
N TYR A 223 19.55 -4.30 3.90
CA TYR A 223 18.16 -4.09 3.52
C TYR A 223 17.25 -4.51 4.66
N THR A 224 16.30 -3.65 5.00
CA THR A 224 15.33 -3.91 6.07
C THR A 224 13.92 -3.72 5.50
N PRO A 225 13.10 -4.78 5.37
CA PRO A 225 11.77 -4.72 4.76
C PRO A 225 10.80 -3.71 5.41
N ARG A 226 11.02 -3.37 6.68
CA ARG A 226 10.16 -2.43 7.42
C ARG A 226 10.50 -0.96 7.19
N VAL A 227 11.62 -0.66 6.54
CA VAL A 227 12.12 0.70 6.38
C VAL A 227 12.33 1.00 4.91
N ASN A 228 11.36 1.65 4.28
CA ASN A 228 11.46 2.04 2.86
C ASN A 228 12.07 3.44 2.71
N SER A 229 13.33 3.58 3.09
CA SER A 229 14.09 4.82 2.89
C SER A 229 15.57 4.52 2.74
N ASP A 230 16.20 5.20 1.78
CA ASP A 230 17.64 5.13 1.58
C ASP A 230 18.40 5.90 2.67
N LYS A 231 19.37 5.23 3.27
CA LYS A 231 20.47 5.83 4.03
C LYS A 231 21.78 5.31 3.45
N LEU A 232 22.04 5.72 2.21
CA LEU A 232 23.19 5.22 1.45
C LEU A 232 24.50 5.51 2.16
N ASP A 233 24.64 6.65 2.85
CA ASP A 233 25.80 6.97 3.68
C ASP A 233 25.98 6.04 4.90
N GLU A 234 24.98 5.23 5.24
CA GLU A 234 25.00 4.22 6.31
C GLU A 234 24.89 2.77 5.76
N MET A 235 25.07 2.57 4.45
CA MET A 235 24.97 1.26 3.77
C MET A 235 23.56 0.64 3.77
N GLN A 236 22.50 1.41 4.05
CA GLN A 236 21.13 0.93 4.06
C GLN A 236 20.39 1.37 2.78
N ILE A 237 19.68 0.43 2.15
CA ILE A 237 18.94 0.64 0.91
C ILE A 237 17.43 0.47 1.10
N SER A 238 16.65 1.22 0.30
CA SER A 238 15.19 1.13 0.20
C SER A 238 14.74 -0.04 -0.68
N HIS A 239 13.41 -0.22 -0.82
CA HIS A 239 12.82 -1.19 -1.74
C HIS A 239 13.22 -0.92 -3.20
N ASP A 240 13.09 0.33 -3.65
CA ASP A 240 13.40 0.71 -5.02
C ASP A 240 14.89 0.53 -5.34
N THR A 241 15.76 0.94 -4.42
CA THR A 241 17.21 0.77 -4.56
C THR A 241 17.61 -0.69 -4.54
N LEU A 242 16.90 -1.56 -3.80
CA LEU A 242 17.12 -3.01 -3.86
C LEU A 242 16.86 -3.58 -5.26
N LEU A 243 15.77 -3.16 -5.91
CA LEU A 243 15.45 -3.60 -7.29
C LEU A 243 16.49 -3.11 -8.30
N GLU A 244 16.95 -1.86 -8.16
CA GLU A 244 18.06 -1.33 -8.97
C GLU A 244 19.35 -2.15 -8.77
N TYR A 245 19.70 -2.49 -7.53
CA TYR A 245 20.90 -3.28 -7.23
C TYR A 245 20.77 -4.69 -7.77
N GLY A 246 19.60 -5.31 -7.59
CA GLY A 246 19.27 -6.60 -8.20
C GLY A 246 19.50 -6.56 -9.71
N ASN A 247 18.91 -5.59 -10.39
CA ASN A 247 19.05 -5.46 -11.84
C ASN A 247 20.53 -5.28 -12.26
N LYS A 248 21.29 -4.37 -11.61
CA LYS A 248 22.73 -4.18 -11.87
C LYS A 248 23.56 -5.44 -11.57
N MET A 249 23.21 -6.22 -10.54
CA MET A 249 23.85 -7.51 -10.23
C MET A 249 23.65 -8.52 -11.35
N PHE A 250 22.40 -8.71 -11.79
CA PHE A 250 22.07 -9.65 -12.87
C PHE A 250 22.58 -9.18 -14.24
N GLU A 251 22.75 -7.89 -14.45
CA GLU A 251 23.40 -7.34 -15.64
C GLU A 251 24.88 -7.66 -15.69
N ARG A 252 25.62 -7.34 -14.63
CA ARG A 252 27.09 -7.40 -14.60
C ARG A 252 27.63 -8.81 -14.47
N TYR A 253 26.99 -9.66 -13.66
CA TYR A 253 27.57 -10.93 -13.24
C TYR A 253 26.93 -12.14 -13.92
N PHE A 254 27.54 -12.58 -15.03
CA PHE A 254 27.12 -13.79 -15.77
C PHE A 254 27.03 -15.02 -14.86
N MET A 255 28.00 -15.21 -13.94
CA MET A 255 28.01 -16.37 -13.04
C MET A 255 26.81 -16.37 -12.08
N LEU A 256 26.32 -15.22 -11.67
CA LEU A 256 25.10 -15.13 -10.86
C LEU A 256 23.90 -15.68 -11.64
N ARG A 257 23.71 -15.25 -12.89
CA ARG A 257 22.63 -15.76 -13.76
C ARG A 257 22.73 -17.28 -13.92
N ARG A 258 23.93 -17.78 -14.19
CA ARG A 258 24.18 -19.23 -14.32
C ARG A 258 23.82 -20.00 -13.05
N LEU A 259 24.25 -19.53 -11.88
CA LEU A 259 23.89 -20.16 -10.60
C LEU A 259 22.37 -20.21 -10.37
N ILE A 260 21.66 -19.17 -10.77
CA ILE A 260 20.20 -19.13 -10.66
C ILE A 260 19.56 -20.16 -11.59
N ILE A 261 20.00 -20.23 -12.87
CA ILE A 261 19.52 -21.20 -13.85
C ILE A 261 19.73 -22.64 -13.34
N ASP A 262 20.93 -22.93 -12.81
CA ASP A 262 21.27 -24.26 -12.32
C ASP A 262 20.45 -24.65 -11.07
N LYS A 263 20.10 -23.69 -10.23
CA LYS A 263 19.39 -23.94 -8.96
C LYS A 263 17.87 -23.87 -9.08
N TYR A 264 17.35 -23.02 -9.98
CA TYR A 264 15.93 -22.72 -10.08
C TYR A 264 15.42 -22.86 -11.53
N PRO A 265 15.27 -24.10 -12.02
CA PRO A 265 14.87 -24.34 -13.41
C PRO A 265 13.42 -23.94 -13.73
N TYR A 266 12.60 -23.67 -12.71
CA TYR A 266 11.20 -23.25 -12.84
C TYR A 266 10.96 -22.00 -12.02
N ILE A 267 10.51 -20.94 -12.66
CA ILE A 267 10.19 -19.64 -12.04
C ILE A 267 8.77 -19.26 -12.41
N PHE A 268 7.95 -18.96 -11.41
CA PHE A 268 6.57 -18.53 -11.56
C PHE A 268 6.40 -17.16 -10.96
N ILE A 269 5.68 -16.27 -11.66
CA ILE A 269 5.42 -14.89 -11.23
C ILE A 269 3.92 -14.67 -11.26
N ASP A 270 3.32 -14.46 -10.11
CA ASP A 270 1.91 -14.12 -9.94
C ASP A 270 1.70 -12.62 -10.04
N GLU A 271 0.51 -12.21 -10.53
CA GLU A 271 0.13 -10.81 -10.73
C GLU A 271 1.21 -10.00 -11.48
N TYR A 272 1.67 -10.56 -12.62
CA TYR A 272 2.79 -10.00 -13.38
C TYR A 272 2.60 -8.52 -13.73
N GLN A 273 1.35 -8.09 -13.95
CA GLN A 273 1.04 -6.72 -14.34
C GLN A 273 1.46 -5.67 -13.30
N ASP A 274 1.56 -6.09 -12.02
CA ASP A 274 2.02 -5.22 -10.92
C ASP A 274 3.52 -5.35 -10.66
N THR A 275 4.19 -6.26 -11.37
CA THR A 275 5.62 -6.49 -11.21
C THR A 275 6.42 -5.33 -11.80
N ASN A 276 7.41 -4.85 -11.05
CA ASN A 276 8.29 -3.78 -11.51
C ASN A 276 9.06 -4.19 -12.78
N PRO A 277 9.15 -3.32 -13.81
CA PRO A 277 9.85 -3.61 -15.06
C PRO A 277 11.29 -4.13 -14.89
N LEU A 278 12.02 -3.68 -13.86
CA LEU A 278 13.38 -4.16 -13.56
C LEU A 278 13.42 -5.67 -13.26
N ILE A 279 12.36 -6.21 -12.66
CA ILE A 279 12.27 -7.65 -12.39
C ILE A 279 12.04 -8.44 -13.66
N VAL A 280 11.20 -7.91 -14.55
CA VAL A 280 10.98 -8.54 -15.87
C VAL A 280 12.28 -8.52 -16.70
N ASP A 281 13.06 -7.44 -16.63
CA ASP A 281 14.39 -7.37 -17.27
C ASP A 281 15.36 -8.40 -16.68
N ILE A 282 15.39 -8.56 -15.36
CA ILE A 282 16.16 -9.63 -14.69
C ILE A 282 15.77 -11.01 -15.25
N MET A 283 14.47 -11.30 -15.34
CA MET A 283 13.98 -12.59 -15.84
C MET A 283 14.34 -12.80 -17.31
N ASN A 284 14.22 -11.77 -18.14
CA ASN A 284 14.64 -11.81 -19.52
C ASN A 284 16.15 -12.09 -19.66
N ARG A 285 17.00 -11.43 -18.86
CA ARG A 285 18.45 -11.69 -18.85
C ARG A 285 18.79 -13.13 -18.43
N ILE A 286 18.07 -13.67 -17.45
CA ILE A 286 18.20 -15.07 -17.04
C ILE A 286 17.79 -15.98 -18.19
N PHE A 287 16.67 -15.73 -18.84
CA PHE A 287 16.14 -16.48 -19.99
C PHE A 287 17.14 -16.46 -21.18
N GLN A 288 17.64 -15.28 -21.55
CA GLN A 288 18.63 -15.15 -22.62
C GLN A 288 19.92 -15.92 -22.29
N THR A 289 20.43 -15.79 -21.06
CA THR A 289 21.61 -16.53 -20.62
C THR A 289 21.38 -18.04 -20.67
N ALA A 290 20.20 -18.52 -20.27
CA ALA A 290 19.86 -19.94 -20.34
C ALA A 290 19.89 -20.45 -21.80
N ASN A 291 19.36 -19.69 -22.74
CA ASN A 291 19.41 -20.00 -24.17
C ASN A 291 20.85 -20.02 -24.70
N GLU A 292 21.69 -19.05 -24.31
CA GLU A 292 23.11 -18.97 -24.73
C GLU A 292 23.92 -20.18 -24.27
N ILE A 293 23.63 -20.71 -23.06
CA ILE A 293 24.34 -21.87 -22.51
C ILE A 293 23.61 -23.19 -22.72
N GLU A 294 22.53 -23.19 -23.52
CA GLU A 294 21.68 -24.35 -23.82
C GLU A 294 21.19 -25.10 -22.57
N ARG A 295 20.77 -24.34 -21.55
CA ARG A 295 20.18 -24.87 -20.31
C ARG A 295 18.68 -24.65 -20.30
N PRO A 296 17.90 -25.70 -19.99
CA PRO A 296 16.45 -25.54 -19.91
C PRO A 296 16.05 -24.67 -18.70
N ILE A 297 15.20 -23.69 -18.93
CA ILE A 297 14.53 -22.91 -17.91
C ILE A 297 13.10 -22.63 -18.35
N PHE A 298 12.18 -22.66 -17.41
CA PHE A 298 10.80 -22.22 -17.60
C PHE A 298 10.52 -20.99 -16.75
N ILE A 299 9.98 -19.94 -17.38
CA ILE A 299 9.49 -18.74 -16.69
C ILE A 299 8.04 -18.53 -17.09
N GLY A 300 7.12 -18.64 -16.11
CA GLY A 300 5.68 -18.47 -16.30
C GLY A 300 5.17 -17.22 -15.59
N TYR A 301 4.56 -16.31 -16.34
CA TYR A 301 3.91 -15.11 -15.85
C TYR A 301 2.41 -15.33 -15.79
N TYR A 302 1.79 -15.09 -14.65
CA TYR A 302 0.34 -15.25 -14.44
C TYR A 302 -0.25 -13.91 -14.04
N GLY A 303 -1.28 -13.45 -14.77
CA GLY A 303 -1.84 -12.15 -14.46
C GLY A 303 -3.01 -11.72 -15.35
N ASP A 304 -3.31 -10.43 -15.27
CA ASP A 304 -4.32 -9.74 -16.05
C ASP A 304 -3.85 -8.30 -16.31
N SER A 305 -3.43 -8.01 -17.54
CA SER A 305 -2.92 -6.69 -17.91
C SER A 305 -3.92 -5.55 -17.63
N ALA A 306 -5.23 -5.84 -17.70
CA ALA A 306 -6.29 -4.88 -17.39
C ALA A 306 -6.42 -4.60 -15.88
N GLN A 307 -5.78 -5.37 -15.00
CA GLN A 307 -5.74 -5.12 -13.55
C GLN A 307 -4.51 -4.34 -13.09
N ASN A 308 -3.72 -3.77 -14.00
CA ASN A 308 -2.64 -2.86 -13.63
C ASN A 308 -3.22 -1.50 -13.19
N ILE A 309 -3.28 -1.28 -11.88
CA ILE A 309 -3.72 -0.02 -11.27
C ILE A 309 -2.61 0.70 -10.52
N TYR A 310 -1.39 0.18 -10.56
CA TYR A 310 -0.20 0.79 -9.97
C TYR A 310 0.72 1.32 -11.06
N GLU A 311 1.18 2.56 -10.91
CA GLU A 311 2.01 3.24 -11.91
C GLU A 311 3.36 2.54 -12.17
N ASP A 312 3.88 1.81 -11.18
CA ASP A 312 5.20 1.16 -11.22
C ASP A 312 5.16 -0.26 -11.82
N GLY A 313 3.99 -0.78 -12.19
CA GLY A 313 3.83 -2.13 -12.74
C GLY A 313 4.16 -2.21 -14.23
N VAL A 314 4.64 -3.38 -14.69
CA VAL A 314 4.99 -3.60 -16.10
C VAL A 314 3.77 -3.53 -17.06
N GLY A 315 2.57 -3.85 -16.56
CA GLY A 315 1.35 -3.79 -17.35
C GLY A 315 1.46 -4.45 -18.72
N ASN A 316 1.16 -3.68 -19.78
CA ASN A 316 1.20 -4.13 -21.16
C ASN A 316 2.62 -4.25 -21.75
N ALA A 317 3.65 -3.70 -21.08
CA ALA A 317 5.04 -3.71 -21.59
C ALA A 317 5.77 -5.05 -21.38
N LEU A 318 5.13 -6.05 -20.77
CA LEU A 318 5.75 -7.36 -20.51
C LEU A 318 6.42 -7.97 -21.74
N LEU A 319 5.70 -8.06 -22.85
CA LEU A 319 6.19 -8.69 -24.08
C LEU A 319 7.26 -7.85 -24.81
N GLU A 320 7.33 -6.56 -24.53
CA GLU A 320 8.39 -5.68 -25.05
C GLU A 320 9.69 -5.90 -24.29
N ILE A 321 9.64 -6.06 -22.95
CA ILE A 321 10.81 -6.26 -22.10
C ILE A 321 11.28 -7.71 -22.14
N HIS A 322 10.36 -8.68 -22.20
CA HIS A 322 10.67 -10.10 -22.29
C HIS A 322 10.05 -10.72 -23.54
N PRO A 323 10.69 -10.54 -24.70
CA PRO A 323 10.21 -11.11 -25.96
C PRO A 323 10.37 -12.63 -25.97
N GLY A 324 9.55 -13.30 -26.81
CA GLY A 324 9.63 -14.75 -27.01
C GLY A 324 8.77 -15.57 -26.04
N LEU A 325 7.94 -14.93 -25.22
CA LEU A 325 6.95 -15.62 -24.40
C LEU A 325 5.76 -16.09 -25.24
N THR A 326 5.30 -17.33 -25.02
CA THR A 326 4.04 -17.82 -25.61
C THR A 326 2.88 -17.27 -24.80
N ARG A 327 1.90 -16.62 -25.45
CA ARG A 327 0.71 -16.11 -24.79
C ARG A 327 -0.39 -17.15 -24.75
N ILE A 328 -0.87 -17.54 -23.56
CA ILE A 328 -2.03 -18.39 -23.33
C ILE A 328 -3.12 -17.53 -22.71
N VAL A 329 -4.32 -17.55 -23.27
CA VAL A 329 -5.45 -16.72 -22.84
C VAL A 329 -6.56 -17.60 -22.29
N LYS A 330 -7.17 -17.18 -21.18
CA LYS A 330 -8.35 -17.83 -20.60
C LYS A 330 -9.54 -16.88 -20.59
N GLU A 331 -10.61 -17.27 -21.29
CA GLU A 331 -11.83 -16.48 -21.47
C GLU A 331 -12.90 -16.79 -20.41
N PHE A 332 -12.86 -17.96 -19.77
CA PHE A 332 -13.92 -18.38 -18.83
C PHE A 332 -13.85 -17.62 -17.52
N ASN A 333 -14.98 -17.02 -17.13
CA ASN A 333 -15.21 -16.45 -15.81
C ASN A 333 -16.05 -17.41 -14.95
N ARG A 334 -15.54 -17.76 -13.78
CA ARG A 334 -16.18 -18.64 -12.81
C ARG A 334 -16.84 -17.89 -11.66
N ARG A 335 -16.67 -16.58 -11.63
CA ARG A 335 -17.03 -15.72 -10.51
C ARG A 335 -18.33 -14.97 -10.75
N SER A 336 -18.30 -14.08 -11.73
CA SER A 336 -19.29 -13.03 -11.88
C SER A 336 -20.53 -13.48 -12.66
N SER A 337 -21.64 -12.79 -12.45
CA SER A 337 -22.86 -12.92 -13.25
C SER A 337 -22.61 -12.49 -14.70
N THR A 338 -23.47 -12.94 -15.61
CA THR A 338 -23.35 -12.59 -17.03
C THR A 338 -23.43 -11.07 -17.24
N GLU A 339 -24.32 -10.39 -16.52
CA GLU A 339 -24.50 -8.94 -16.59
C GLU A 339 -23.24 -8.19 -16.14
N VAL A 340 -22.57 -8.66 -15.10
CA VAL A 340 -21.28 -8.09 -14.66
C VAL A 340 -20.17 -8.39 -15.68
N ILE A 341 -20.16 -9.60 -16.27
CA ILE A 341 -19.20 -9.98 -17.31
C ILE A 341 -19.36 -9.06 -18.53
N ASP A 342 -20.57 -8.71 -18.93
CA ASP A 342 -20.82 -7.81 -20.05
C ASP A 342 -20.23 -6.41 -19.78
N VAL A 343 -20.42 -5.87 -18.56
CA VAL A 343 -19.82 -4.59 -18.15
C VAL A 343 -18.30 -4.63 -18.21
N ILE A 344 -17.68 -5.65 -17.65
CA ILE A 344 -16.22 -5.74 -17.64
C ILE A 344 -15.64 -5.96 -19.05
N ASN A 345 -16.35 -6.63 -19.93
CA ASN A 345 -15.99 -6.75 -21.35
C ASN A 345 -16.09 -5.41 -22.08
N ASN A 346 -17.09 -4.60 -21.78
CA ASN A 346 -17.25 -3.27 -22.38
C ASN A 346 -16.13 -2.30 -21.94
N ILE A 347 -15.63 -2.46 -20.70
CA ILE A 347 -14.54 -1.63 -20.15
C ILE A 347 -13.17 -2.07 -20.70
N ARG A 348 -12.89 -3.39 -20.77
CA ARG A 348 -11.58 -3.87 -21.23
C ARG A 348 -11.50 -3.84 -22.75
N LEU A 349 -10.31 -3.56 -23.29
CA LEU A 349 -10.11 -3.35 -24.74
C LEU A 349 -8.82 -4.06 -25.25
N ASP A 350 -8.39 -5.10 -24.55
CA ASP A 350 -7.14 -5.82 -24.80
C ASP A 350 -7.30 -7.11 -25.63
N GLY A 351 -8.50 -7.31 -26.20
CA GLY A 351 -8.83 -8.46 -27.02
C GLY A 351 -9.21 -9.73 -26.26
N ILE A 352 -9.26 -9.69 -24.92
CA ILE A 352 -9.76 -10.80 -24.11
C ILE A 352 -11.25 -10.56 -23.85
N PHE A 353 -12.08 -11.44 -24.40
CA PHE A 353 -13.52 -11.42 -24.19
C PHE A 353 -13.92 -12.54 -23.23
N GLN A 354 -14.38 -12.16 -22.03
CA GLN A 354 -14.79 -13.13 -21.03
C GLN A 354 -16.22 -13.63 -21.26
N ARG A 355 -16.46 -14.90 -20.89
CA ARG A 355 -17.79 -15.51 -20.87
C ARG A 355 -17.97 -16.37 -19.64
N SER A 356 -19.21 -16.51 -19.18
CA SER A 356 -19.51 -17.43 -18.07
C SER A 356 -19.15 -18.86 -18.44
N ILE A 357 -18.58 -19.62 -17.50
CA ILE A 357 -18.37 -21.05 -17.66
C ILE A 357 -19.68 -21.84 -17.49
N TYR A 358 -20.67 -21.26 -16.83
CA TYR A 358 -21.96 -21.90 -16.52
C TYR A 358 -22.93 -21.75 -17.69
N GLU A 359 -23.68 -22.81 -17.98
CA GLU A 359 -24.62 -22.90 -19.10
C GLU A 359 -25.70 -21.82 -19.05
N ASP A 360 -26.35 -21.67 -17.90
CA ASP A 360 -27.41 -20.70 -17.68
C ASP A 360 -26.87 -19.30 -17.26
N GLY A 361 -25.55 -19.15 -17.24
CA GLY A 361 -24.90 -18.00 -16.64
C GLY A 361 -25.09 -17.94 -15.10
N ASN A 362 -24.65 -16.87 -14.48
CA ASN A 362 -25.04 -16.51 -13.13
C ASN A 362 -26.04 -15.38 -13.26
N CYS A 363 -27.26 -15.54 -12.74
CA CYS A 363 -28.19 -14.44 -12.70
C CYS A 363 -27.71 -13.40 -11.69
N GLY A 364 -27.65 -12.16 -12.12
CA GLY A 364 -27.31 -10.99 -11.31
C GLY A 364 -28.03 -9.75 -11.80
N SER A 365 -27.57 -8.61 -11.38
CA SER A 365 -28.08 -7.32 -11.88
C SER A 365 -26.96 -6.31 -12.04
N VAL A 366 -27.08 -5.49 -13.09
CA VAL A 366 -26.28 -4.27 -13.25
C VAL A 366 -27.22 -3.11 -13.47
N GLU A 367 -27.08 -2.07 -12.69
CA GLU A 367 -27.91 -0.87 -12.77
C GLU A 367 -27.06 0.39 -12.61
N LEU A 368 -27.36 1.40 -13.40
CA LEU A 368 -26.75 2.71 -13.36
C LEU A 368 -27.73 3.75 -12.82
N TYR A 369 -27.29 4.49 -11.83
CA TYR A 369 -28.05 5.58 -11.22
C TYR A 369 -27.29 6.89 -11.26
N GLN A 370 -28.01 7.98 -11.46
CA GLN A 370 -27.53 9.35 -11.31
C GLN A 370 -28.25 10.06 -10.17
N GLY A 371 -27.50 10.81 -9.37
CA GLY A 371 -28.07 11.61 -8.28
C GLY A 371 -27.04 12.57 -7.67
N SER A 372 -27.38 13.14 -6.52
CA SER A 372 -26.48 14.03 -5.77
C SER A 372 -25.67 13.28 -4.71
N ARG A 373 -24.62 13.92 -4.19
CA ARG A 373 -23.83 13.38 -3.09
C ARG A 373 -24.66 13.16 -1.81
N ASP A 374 -25.66 14.02 -1.59
CA ASP A 374 -26.52 13.94 -0.41
C ASP A 374 -27.43 12.71 -0.45
N ASN A 375 -27.71 12.17 -1.64
CA ASN A 375 -28.58 11.01 -1.84
C ASN A 375 -27.83 9.67 -1.83
N ILE A 376 -26.54 9.63 -1.44
CA ILE A 376 -25.79 8.36 -1.31
C ILE A 376 -26.45 7.44 -0.26
N SER A 377 -26.92 7.98 0.86
CA SER A 377 -27.62 7.21 1.90
C SER A 377 -28.93 6.60 1.36
N VAL A 378 -29.69 7.35 0.58
CA VAL A 378 -30.91 6.86 -0.09
C VAL A 378 -30.60 5.71 -1.04
N MET A 379 -29.48 5.84 -1.79
CA MET A 379 -29.00 4.78 -2.68
C MET A 379 -28.61 3.51 -1.92
N ILE A 380 -27.93 3.66 -0.79
CA ILE A 380 -27.54 2.53 0.09
C ILE A 380 -28.81 1.84 0.62
N ASP A 381 -29.78 2.60 1.11
CA ASP A 381 -31.04 2.03 1.62
C ASP A 381 -31.83 1.33 0.52
N LYS A 382 -31.83 1.86 -0.71
CA LYS A 382 -32.39 1.18 -1.86
C LYS A 382 -31.67 -0.16 -2.14
N CYS A 383 -30.34 -0.19 -2.11
CA CYS A 383 -29.59 -1.43 -2.24
C CYS A 383 -29.95 -2.45 -1.14
N LYS A 384 -30.14 -1.99 0.11
CA LYS A 384 -30.50 -2.85 1.23
C LYS A 384 -31.86 -3.52 0.99
N VAL A 385 -32.82 -2.78 0.50
CA VAL A 385 -34.15 -3.31 0.20
C VAL A 385 -34.14 -4.25 -1.00
N ASP A 386 -33.57 -3.79 -2.12
CA ASP A 386 -33.60 -4.53 -3.38
C ASP A 386 -32.84 -5.87 -3.31
N TRP A 387 -31.75 -5.92 -2.55
CA TRP A 387 -30.88 -7.10 -2.43
C TRP A 387 -31.02 -7.84 -1.10
N ALA A 388 -31.98 -7.47 -0.26
CA ALA A 388 -32.23 -8.05 1.06
C ALA A 388 -30.95 -8.14 1.92
N ILE A 389 -30.25 -7.02 2.01
CA ILE A 389 -28.97 -6.92 2.73
C ILE A 389 -29.16 -7.12 4.22
N ASN A 390 -28.29 -7.93 4.82
CA ASN A 390 -28.22 -8.22 6.26
C ASN A 390 -26.78 -8.60 6.64
N GLU A 391 -26.55 -9.04 7.87
CA GLU A 391 -25.21 -9.41 8.38
C GLU A 391 -24.55 -10.58 7.64
N GLU A 392 -25.32 -11.46 6.99
CA GLU A 392 -24.82 -12.60 6.20
C GLU A 392 -24.72 -12.28 4.70
N ASN A 393 -25.51 -11.32 4.21
CA ASN A 393 -25.57 -10.88 2.83
C ASN A 393 -25.26 -9.39 2.75
N ASN A 394 -24.00 -9.03 2.81
CA ASN A 394 -23.52 -7.65 2.99
C ASN A 394 -23.50 -6.86 1.69
N LEU A 395 -23.65 -5.55 1.80
CA LEU A 395 -23.36 -4.58 0.75
C LEU A 395 -21.93 -4.08 0.88
N HIS A 396 -21.20 -4.07 -0.23
CA HIS A 396 -19.86 -3.49 -0.29
C HIS A 396 -19.88 -2.22 -1.13
N CYS A 397 -19.68 -1.08 -0.46
CA CYS A 397 -19.69 0.24 -1.08
C CYS A 397 -18.26 0.66 -1.44
N LEU A 398 -17.99 0.80 -2.73
CA LEU A 398 -16.70 1.22 -3.24
C LEU A 398 -16.73 2.72 -3.52
N VAL A 399 -15.78 3.44 -2.95
CA VAL A 399 -15.64 4.90 -3.08
C VAL A 399 -14.24 5.27 -3.58
N LEU A 400 -14.12 6.45 -4.19
CA LEU A 400 -12.86 6.82 -4.83
C LEU A 400 -11.75 7.17 -3.83
N THR A 401 -12.10 7.72 -2.67
CA THR A 401 -11.12 8.24 -1.71
C THR A 401 -11.32 7.72 -0.29
N ASN A 402 -10.23 7.59 0.46
CA ASN A 402 -10.28 7.27 1.88
C ASN A 402 -11.02 8.33 2.72
N ARG A 403 -11.08 9.57 2.25
CA ARG A 403 -11.90 10.63 2.83
C ARG A 403 -13.38 10.22 2.83
N MET A 404 -13.87 9.74 1.70
CA MET A 404 -15.26 9.26 1.60
C MET A 404 -15.51 8.05 2.50
N VAL A 405 -14.53 7.13 2.59
CA VAL A 405 -14.62 6.01 3.55
C VAL A 405 -14.81 6.55 4.97
N ALA A 406 -13.98 7.51 5.38
CA ALA A 406 -14.08 8.11 6.72
C ALA A 406 -15.41 8.84 6.96
N GLU A 407 -15.92 9.57 5.97
CA GLU A 407 -17.22 10.25 6.03
C GLU A 407 -18.37 9.23 6.19
N GLN A 408 -18.39 8.20 5.36
CA GLN A 408 -19.47 7.20 5.33
C GLN A 408 -19.43 6.23 6.52
N THR A 409 -18.25 5.96 7.07
CA THR A 409 -18.12 5.12 8.29
C THR A 409 -18.29 5.90 9.58
N GLY A 410 -18.56 7.21 9.50
CA GLY A 410 -18.72 8.07 10.68
C GLY A 410 -17.42 8.27 11.45
N LEU A 411 -16.29 8.41 10.73
CA LEU A 411 -14.94 8.64 11.27
C LEU A 411 -14.37 10.00 10.88
N TRP A 412 -15.20 10.87 10.33
CA TRP A 412 -14.73 12.09 9.69
C TRP A 412 -13.91 13.02 10.59
N ASN A 413 -14.39 13.31 11.80
CA ASN A 413 -13.66 14.21 12.69
C ASN A 413 -12.33 13.62 13.12
N PHE A 414 -12.28 12.32 13.40
CA PHE A 414 -11.04 11.63 13.74
C PHE A 414 -10.05 11.62 12.57
N TYR A 415 -10.49 11.20 11.39
CA TYR A 415 -9.67 11.18 10.18
C TYR A 415 -9.15 12.59 9.84
N ASN A 416 -10.01 13.60 9.88
CA ASN A 416 -9.66 14.99 9.58
C ASN A 416 -8.66 15.55 10.59
N ALA A 417 -8.84 15.31 11.89
CA ALA A 417 -7.89 15.74 12.92
C ALA A 417 -6.50 15.12 12.71
N VAL A 418 -6.43 13.82 12.46
CA VAL A 418 -5.14 13.13 12.25
C VAL A 418 -4.50 13.54 10.92
N SER A 419 -5.28 13.76 9.85
CA SER A 419 -4.77 14.14 8.53
C SER A 419 -4.03 15.49 8.50
N LYS A 420 -4.38 16.38 9.41
CA LYS A 420 -3.74 17.70 9.56
C LYS A 420 -2.39 17.65 10.28
N MET A 421 -2.06 16.53 10.93
CA MET A 421 -0.82 16.39 11.68
C MET A 421 0.40 16.49 10.76
N PRO A 422 1.50 17.13 11.18
CA PRO A 422 2.68 17.41 10.34
C PRO A 422 3.26 16.16 9.67
N ARG A 423 3.16 15.00 10.31
CA ARG A 423 3.60 13.71 9.76
C ARG A 423 2.86 13.33 8.48
N TYR A 424 1.59 13.70 8.34
CA TYR A 424 0.71 13.25 7.26
C TYR A 424 0.37 14.34 6.25
N SER A 425 0.64 15.59 6.54
CA SER A 425 0.22 16.73 5.73
C SER A 425 1.08 16.98 4.48
N VAL A 426 2.25 16.33 4.33
CA VAL A 426 3.21 16.60 3.25
C VAL A 426 3.69 15.32 2.57
N GLY A 427 3.71 15.34 1.23
CA GLY A 427 4.28 14.27 0.39
C GLY A 427 3.55 12.93 0.51
N LYS A 428 4.30 11.83 0.68
CA LYS A 428 3.77 10.47 0.87
C LYS A 428 3.09 10.26 2.24
N GLY A 429 3.02 11.27 3.08
CA GLY A 429 2.37 11.21 4.40
C GLY A 429 0.90 10.82 4.34
N TYR A 430 0.20 11.21 3.29
CA TYR A 430 -1.21 10.86 3.08
C TYR A 430 -1.42 9.34 2.85
N GLU A 431 -0.54 8.68 2.10
CA GLU A 431 -0.59 7.22 1.91
C GLU A 431 -0.31 6.50 3.23
N GLN A 432 0.65 7.03 3.99
CA GLN A 432 0.98 6.49 5.31
C GLN A 432 -0.18 6.66 6.29
N LEU A 433 -0.88 7.81 6.28
CA LEU A 433 -2.10 8.02 7.07
C LEU A 433 -3.13 6.93 6.80
N ASN A 434 -3.42 6.69 5.52
CA ASN A 434 -4.43 5.70 5.13
C ASN A 434 -4.03 4.28 5.56
N THR A 435 -2.77 3.94 5.42
CA THR A 435 -2.23 2.64 5.87
C THR A 435 -2.32 2.49 7.39
N GLU A 436 -1.96 3.53 8.14
CA GLU A 436 -1.93 3.50 9.60
C GLU A 436 -3.32 3.67 10.25
N LEU A 437 -4.29 4.28 9.57
CA LEU A 437 -5.60 4.63 10.15
C LEU A 437 -6.76 3.79 9.64
N LEU A 438 -6.73 3.36 8.38
CA LEU A 438 -7.86 2.70 7.72
C LEU A 438 -7.57 1.26 7.26
N SER A 439 -6.36 0.73 7.48
CA SER A 439 -6.10 -0.68 7.21
C SER A 439 -6.72 -1.53 8.32
N SER A 440 -7.36 -2.62 7.95
CA SER A 440 -7.87 -3.62 8.91
C SER A 440 -6.76 -4.51 9.49
N ASP A 441 -5.57 -3.96 9.71
CA ASP A 441 -4.38 -4.67 10.18
C ASP A 441 -3.75 -3.93 11.36
N LEU A 442 -3.94 -4.47 12.56
CA LEU A 442 -3.41 -3.91 13.81
C LEU A 442 -1.88 -3.74 13.79
N SER A 443 -1.16 -4.54 12.99
CA SER A 443 0.29 -4.46 12.92
C SER A 443 0.79 -3.19 12.22
N LYS A 444 -0.08 -2.57 11.40
CA LYS A 444 0.23 -1.35 10.65
C LYS A 444 -0.06 -0.06 11.42
N LEU A 445 -0.72 -0.14 12.56
CA LEU A 445 -0.95 1.03 13.41
C LEU A 445 0.36 1.67 13.83
N GLY A 446 0.49 2.98 13.62
CA GLY A 446 1.57 3.77 14.19
C GLY A 446 1.52 3.80 15.72
N TYR A 447 2.62 4.21 16.38
CA TYR A 447 2.70 4.20 17.85
C TYR A 447 1.59 5.02 18.51
N ALA A 448 1.30 6.19 17.99
CA ALA A 448 0.24 7.06 18.51
C ALA A 448 -1.16 6.49 18.28
N GLN A 449 -1.44 5.95 17.08
CA GLN A 449 -2.71 5.30 16.76
C GLN A 449 -2.93 4.06 17.64
N ARG A 450 -1.88 3.30 17.90
CA ARG A 450 -1.95 2.14 18.79
C ARG A 450 -2.33 2.54 20.22
N ALA A 451 -1.76 3.64 20.73
CA ALA A 451 -2.13 4.15 22.05
C ALA A 451 -3.63 4.54 22.13
N ILE A 452 -4.17 5.17 21.07
CA ILE A 452 -5.61 5.45 21.00
C ILE A 452 -6.40 4.14 20.95
N TYR A 453 -5.97 3.19 20.09
CA TYR A 453 -6.66 1.93 19.91
C TYR A 453 -6.77 1.13 21.20
N GLU A 454 -5.67 0.95 21.94
CA GLU A 454 -5.63 0.21 23.21
C GLU A 454 -6.55 0.83 24.26
N LEU A 455 -6.62 2.15 24.31
CA LEU A 455 -7.50 2.86 25.24
C LEU A 455 -8.98 2.70 24.87
N VAL A 456 -9.30 2.77 23.57
CA VAL A 456 -10.66 2.57 23.06
C VAL A 456 -11.06 1.10 23.15
N ASP A 457 -10.16 0.17 22.89
CA ASP A 457 -10.36 -1.28 23.00
C ASP A 457 -10.79 -1.65 24.44
N ASN A 458 -10.08 -1.12 25.44
CA ASN A 458 -10.46 -1.30 26.83
C ASN A 458 -11.87 -0.72 27.12
N CYS A 459 -12.18 0.48 26.60
CA CYS A 459 -13.52 1.09 26.73
C CYS A 459 -14.64 0.23 26.12
N VAL A 460 -14.39 -0.38 24.97
CA VAL A 460 -15.35 -1.25 24.27
C VAL A 460 -15.52 -2.57 25.01
N ASN A 461 -14.41 -3.21 25.35
CA ASN A 461 -14.39 -4.54 25.96
C ASN A 461 -14.95 -4.56 27.39
N ILE A 462 -14.73 -3.50 28.17
CA ILE A 462 -15.29 -3.36 29.53
C ILE A 462 -16.82 -3.41 29.53
N ASN A 463 -17.45 -2.91 28.47
CA ASN A 463 -18.89 -2.90 28.31
C ASN A 463 -19.44 -4.16 27.61
N ASN A 464 -18.56 -4.97 27.03
CA ASN A 464 -18.94 -6.22 26.38
C ASN A 464 -18.92 -7.39 27.36
N GLN A 465 -20.09 -8.03 27.58
CA GLN A 465 -20.22 -9.15 28.51
C GLN A 465 -19.53 -10.44 28.03
N GLN A 466 -19.16 -10.53 26.74
CA GLN A 466 -18.50 -11.69 26.17
C GLN A 466 -16.96 -11.58 26.22
N SER A 467 -16.42 -10.41 26.53
CA SER A 467 -14.96 -10.21 26.61
C SER A 467 -14.39 -10.98 27.80
N LEU A 468 -13.25 -11.64 27.58
CA LEU A 468 -12.53 -12.30 28.67
C LEU A 468 -11.94 -11.28 29.64
N ILE A 469 -11.92 -11.59 30.92
CA ILE A 469 -11.32 -10.71 31.93
C ILE A 469 -9.81 -10.54 31.68
N SER A 470 -9.16 -11.54 31.10
CA SER A 470 -7.75 -11.48 30.69
C SER A 470 -7.48 -10.47 29.56
N ASP A 471 -8.51 -10.13 28.77
CA ASP A 471 -8.39 -9.13 27.69
C ASP A 471 -8.52 -7.69 28.24
N LEU A 472 -9.18 -7.56 29.39
CA LEU A 472 -9.40 -6.27 30.07
C LEU A 472 -8.24 -5.87 30.97
N PHE A 473 -7.57 -6.84 31.58
CA PHE A 473 -6.54 -6.61 32.58
C PHE A 473 -5.32 -7.51 32.38
N PRO A 474 -4.10 -6.99 32.56
CA PRO A 474 -2.89 -7.81 32.50
C PRO A 474 -2.92 -8.96 33.51
N LEU A 475 -2.46 -10.15 33.12
CA LEU A 475 -2.44 -11.33 34.00
C LEU A 475 -1.75 -11.09 35.35
N LYS A 476 -0.70 -10.27 35.38
CA LYS A 476 -0.02 -9.89 36.64
C LYS A 476 -0.97 -9.19 37.63
N VAL A 477 -1.84 -8.34 37.13
CA VAL A 477 -2.84 -7.62 37.95
C VAL A 477 -3.90 -8.60 38.42
N LEU A 478 -4.39 -9.49 37.54
CA LEU A 478 -5.40 -10.50 37.86
C LEU A 478 -4.94 -11.44 38.98
N CYS A 479 -3.65 -11.77 39.06
CA CYS A 479 -3.10 -12.60 40.14
C CYS A 479 -3.10 -11.89 41.54
N GLU A 480 -3.17 -10.56 41.56
CA GLU A 480 -3.13 -9.77 42.79
C GLU A 480 -4.52 -9.30 43.25
N VAL A 481 -5.58 -9.44 42.40
CA VAL A 481 -6.93 -8.91 42.66
C VAL A 481 -7.86 -10.01 43.11
N ASN A 482 -8.64 -9.74 44.18
CA ASN A 482 -9.76 -10.62 44.52
C ASN A 482 -11.04 -10.27 43.74
N ILE A 483 -12.03 -11.17 43.76
CA ILE A 483 -13.27 -11.04 42.98
C ILE A 483 -14.06 -9.76 43.36
N SER A 484 -14.05 -9.35 44.61
CA SER A 484 -14.74 -8.14 45.05
C SER A 484 -14.09 -6.88 44.48
N GLN A 485 -12.76 -6.81 44.53
CA GLN A 485 -11.99 -5.71 43.95
C GLN A 485 -12.14 -5.64 42.43
N LEU A 486 -12.12 -6.80 41.76
CA LEU A 486 -12.34 -6.88 40.30
C LEU A 486 -13.72 -6.35 39.92
N ARG A 487 -14.76 -6.73 40.69
CA ARG A 487 -16.13 -6.23 40.46
C ARG A 487 -16.24 -4.73 40.68
N GLU A 488 -15.56 -4.20 41.72
CA GLU A 488 -15.52 -2.77 42.01
C GLU A 488 -14.84 -1.98 40.88
N ILE A 489 -13.66 -2.43 40.41
CA ILE A 489 -12.95 -1.80 39.28
C ILE A 489 -13.83 -1.78 38.01
N LEU A 490 -14.41 -2.92 37.66
CA LEU A 490 -15.30 -3.01 36.51
C LEU A 490 -16.51 -2.08 36.63
N SER A 491 -17.10 -1.97 37.82
CA SER A 491 -18.22 -1.06 38.07
C SER A 491 -17.83 0.41 37.87
N ILE A 492 -16.67 0.81 38.38
CA ILE A 492 -16.16 2.17 38.22
C ILE A 492 -15.85 2.48 36.75
N MET A 493 -15.16 1.59 36.06
CA MET A 493 -14.81 1.82 34.64
C MET A 493 -16.04 1.82 33.72
N ARG A 494 -17.08 1.04 34.05
CA ARG A 494 -18.35 1.05 33.31
C ARG A 494 -19.19 2.32 33.55
N SER A 495 -18.97 3.02 34.67
CA SER A 495 -19.69 4.25 34.97
C SER A 495 -19.09 5.49 34.30
N ILE A 496 -18.00 5.35 33.53
CA ILE A 496 -17.41 6.46 32.79
C ILE A 496 -18.34 6.84 31.64
N GLU A 497 -18.92 8.03 31.72
CA GLU A 497 -19.66 8.68 30.62
C GLU A 497 -18.79 9.79 30.06
N ALA A 498 -18.46 9.69 28.76
CA ALA A 498 -17.68 10.70 28.06
C ALA A 498 -18.20 10.82 26.62
N GLU A 499 -18.43 12.04 26.19
CA GLU A 499 -18.87 12.34 24.82
C GLU A 499 -17.66 12.43 23.87
N THR A 500 -16.54 12.97 24.37
CA THR A 500 -15.32 13.18 23.60
C THR A 500 -14.14 12.35 24.13
N PHE A 501 -13.13 12.21 23.30
CA PHE A 501 -11.89 11.51 23.66
C PHE A 501 -11.16 12.18 24.82
N GLY A 502 -11.13 13.53 24.83
CA GLY A 502 -10.52 14.30 25.89
C GLY A 502 -11.21 14.11 27.24
N GLU A 503 -12.54 14.11 27.26
CA GLU A 503 -13.33 13.83 28.48
C GLU A 503 -13.08 12.43 29.02
N TYR A 504 -12.96 11.42 28.11
CA TYR A 504 -12.66 10.05 28.53
C TYR A 504 -11.30 9.95 29.22
N ILE A 505 -10.28 10.63 28.70
CA ILE A 505 -8.96 10.70 29.33
C ILE A 505 -9.05 11.42 30.67
N ASP A 506 -9.76 12.55 30.74
CA ASP A 506 -9.90 13.35 31.96
C ASP A 506 -10.61 12.57 33.09
N GLU A 507 -11.65 11.79 32.76
CA GLU A 507 -12.32 10.91 33.70
C GLU A 507 -11.41 9.77 34.20
N LEU A 508 -10.61 9.15 33.33
CA LEU A 508 -9.62 8.14 33.76
C LEU A 508 -8.56 8.74 34.70
N VAL A 509 -8.05 9.93 34.40
CA VAL A 509 -7.09 10.64 35.28
C VAL A 509 -7.73 10.95 36.62
N LYS A 510 -8.94 11.51 36.64
CA LYS A 510 -9.69 11.84 37.87
C LYS A 510 -9.95 10.60 38.73
N ILE A 511 -10.32 9.48 38.14
CA ILE A 511 -10.52 8.21 38.83
C ILE A 511 -9.19 7.72 39.42
N HIS A 512 -8.10 7.76 38.66
CA HIS A 512 -6.77 7.37 39.11
C HIS A 512 -6.32 8.21 40.32
N ASP A 513 -6.46 9.53 40.26
CA ASP A 513 -6.04 10.45 41.32
C ASP A 513 -6.94 10.39 42.54
N GLY A 514 -8.21 10.01 42.36
CA GLY A 514 -9.17 9.79 43.44
C GLY A 514 -8.90 8.53 44.28
N PHE A 515 -8.05 7.62 43.82
CA PHE A 515 -7.67 6.43 44.57
C PHE A 515 -6.55 6.74 45.57
N GLY A 516 -6.81 6.51 46.88
CA GLY A 516 -5.79 6.55 47.92
C GLY A 516 -4.79 5.39 47.82
N PHE A 517 -3.73 5.42 48.66
CA PHE A 517 -2.70 4.37 48.72
C PHE A 517 -3.27 2.98 49.00
N GLU A 518 -4.42 2.89 49.63
CA GLU A 518 -5.10 1.62 49.91
C GLU A 518 -5.63 0.92 48.66
N LYS A 519 -5.75 1.66 47.51
CA LYS A 519 -6.19 1.17 46.22
C LYS A 519 -5.09 1.21 45.14
N ASP A 520 -3.83 1.01 45.54
CA ASP A 520 -2.67 1.01 44.64
C ASP A 520 -2.85 0.08 43.44
N LEU A 521 -3.55 -1.02 43.61
CA LEU A 521 -3.89 -1.97 42.58
C LEU A 521 -4.80 -1.37 41.49
N PHE A 522 -5.79 -0.55 41.88
CA PHE A 522 -6.69 0.14 40.94
C PHE A 522 -5.93 1.19 40.14
N ARG A 523 -4.99 1.87 40.75
CA ARG A 523 -4.08 2.81 40.10
C ARG A 523 -3.23 2.09 39.07
N LYS A 524 -2.69 0.91 39.33
CA LYS A 524 -1.92 0.08 38.39
C LYS A 524 -2.76 -0.35 37.17
N VAL A 525 -4.03 -0.69 37.37
CA VAL A 525 -4.94 -1.02 36.25
C VAL A 525 -5.05 0.16 35.29
N ILE A 526 -5.35 1.35 35.81
CA ILE A 526 -5.49 2.55 34.97
C ILE A 526 -4.15 2.96 34.35
N SER A 527 -3.06 2.85 35.13
CA SER A 527 -1.72 3.17 34.63
C SER A 527 -1.32 2.32 33.39
N ASN A 528 -1.76 1.05 33.33
CA ASN A 528 -1.48 0.19 32.20
C ASN A 528 -2.19 0.62 30.89
N LEU A 529 -3.23 1.47 30.97
CA LEU A 529 -3.92 2.03 29.80
C LEU A 529 -3.17 3.24 29.23
N PHE A 530 -2.23 3.80 29.95
CA PHE A 530 -1.48 4.98 29.53
C PHE A 530 -0.08 4.60 29.06
N PRO A 531 0.42 5.24 28.02
CA PRO A 531 1.80 5.06 27.57
C PRO A 531 2.78 5.31 28.72
N ASP A 532 3.77 4.44 28.86
CA ASP A 532 4.79 4.50 29.93
C ASP A 532 4.24 4.47 31.35
N GLY A 533 2.95 4.10 31.54
CA GLY A 533 2.30 4.00 32.84
C GLY A 533 2.08 5.34 33.54
N LYS A 534 2.25 6.45 32.85
CA LYS A 534 2.05 7.81 33.42
C LYS A 534 0.64 8.31 33.16
N VAL A 535 -0.19 8.31 34.19
CA VAL A 535 -1.58 8.74 34.11
C VAL A 535 -1.68 10.25 34.20
N SER A 536 -1.61 10.91 33.07
CA SER A 536 -1.91 12.33 32.90
C SER A 536 -2.27 12.62 31.43
N LYS A 537 -3.14 13.59 31.23
CA LYS A 537 -3.48 14.06 29.86
C LYS A 537 -2.26 14.54 29.11
N GLU A 538 -1.38 15.29 29.78
CA GLU A 538 -0.15 15.83 29.18
C GLU A 538 0.80 14.72 28.72
N SER A 539 1.00 13.69 29.54
CA SER A 539 1.83 12.55 29.19
C SER A 539 1.28 11.79 27.96
N PHE A 540 -0.04 11.67 27.86
CA PHE A 540 -0.68 11.08 26.69
C PHE A 540 -0.48 11.94 25.44
N LEU A 541 -0.62 13.26 25.54
CA LEU A 541 -0.39 14.20 24.45
C LEU A 541 1.08 14.22 23.99
N ASP A 542 2.04 13.98 24.90
CA ASP A 542 3.46 13.89 24.53
C ASP A 542 3.74 12.73 23.58
N VAL A 543 2.99 11.63 23.64
CA VAL A 543 3.08 10.53 22.67
C VAL A 543 2.77 11.02 21.26
N PHE A 544 1.74 11.83 21.11
CA PHE A 544 1.33 12.38 19.81
C PHE A 544 2.32 13.43 19.34
N ARG A 545 2.77 14.33 20.20
CA ARG A 545 3.81 15.32 19.89
C ARG A 545 5.07 14.64 19.38
N ASN A 546 5.52 13.59 20.04
CA ASN A 546 6.74 12.88 19.66
C ASN A 546 6.57 12.04 18.39
N SER A 547 5.39 11.47 18.14
CA SER A 547 5.11 10.60 17.00
C SER A 547 4.79 11.38 15.72
N TRP A 548 4.12 12.52 15.83
CA TRP A 548 3.55 13.26 14.70
C TRP A 548 4.21 14.61 14.42
N SER A 549 5.05 15.12 15.32
CA SER A 549 5.87 16.32 15.10
C SER A 549 7.27 15.95 14.64
N LYS A 550 7.80 16.69 13.68
CA LYS A 550 9.19 16.50 13.22
C LYS A 550 10.20 17.39 13.94
N LYS A 551 9.80 18.54 14.51
CA LYS A 551 10.66 19.51 15.24
C LYS A 551 9.87 20.43 16.16
N LYS A 552 10.58 21.19 17.03
CA LYS A 552 10.02 21.99 18.12
C LYS A 552 10.35 23.47 17.94
N SER A 553 9.65 24.20 17.08
CA SER A 553 9.56 25.66 17.21
C SER A 553 8.34 26.03 18.07
N ASP A 554 8.35 27.21 18.70
CA ASP A 554 7.22 27.62 19.56
C ASP A 554 5.91 27.74 18.77
N GLU A 555 5.96 28.14 17.49
CA GLU A 555 4.79 28.19 16.62
C GLU A 555 4.29 26.78 16.24
N GLU A 556 5.19 25.82 15.99
CA GLU A 556 4.81 24.45 15.74
C GLU A 556 4.23 23.79 16.99
N ILE A 557 4.74 24.13 18.17
CA ILE A 557 4.18 23.69 19.43
C ILE A 557 2.75 24.21 19.59
N GLU A 558 2.50 25.49 19.31
CA GLU A 558 1.15 26.07 19.41
C GLU A 558 0.22 25.51 18.32
N GLN A 559 0.71 25.35 17.08
CA GLN A 559 -0.06 24.71 16.01
C GLN A 559 -0.39 23.24 16.37
N MET A 560 0.58 22.50 16.89
CA MET A 560 0.37 21.12 17.34
C MET A 560 -0.63 21.07 18.50
N ARG A 561 -0.59 22.04 19.40
CA ARG A 561 -1.58 22.13 20.49
C ARG A 561 -2.99 22.26 19.97
N LEU A 562 -3.23 23.16 19.00
CA LEU A 562 -4.54 23.32 18.35
C LEU A 562 -5.00 22.03 17.66
N LEU A 563 -4.10 21.34 16.95
CA LEU A 563 -4.41 20.06 16.31
C LEU A 563 -4.71 18.95 17.33
N LEU A 564 -4.01 18.94 18.45
CA LEU A 564 -4.30 18.00 19.54
C LEU A 564 -5.61 18.31 20.24
N ASP A 565 -5.98 19.58 20.38
CA ASP A 565 -7.30 19.98 20.89
C ASP A 565 -8.41 19.50 19.93
N GLU A 566 -8.23 19.58 18.61
CA GLU A 566 -9.16 18.97 17.66
C GLU A 566 -9.28 17.44 17.87
N LEU A 567 -8.18 16.75 18.08
CA LEU A 567 -8.17 15.31 18.37
C LEU A 567 -8.90 14.97 19.68
N LEU A 568 -8.68 15.74 20.74
CA LEU A 568 -9.35 15.55 22.03
C LEU A 568 -10.86 15.79 21.96
N ASN A 569 -11.31 16.63 21.04
CA ASN A 569 -12.72 16.90 20.78
C ASN A 569 -13.40 15.87 19.87
N VAL A 570 -12.68 14.85 19.39
CA VAL A 570 -13.26 13.77 18.59
C VAL A 570 -14.29 13.01 19.43
N PRO A 571 -15.51 12.78 18.90
CA PRO A 571 -16.53 12.03 19.61
C PRO A 571 -16.08 10.58 19.87
N MET A 572 -16.29 10.09 21.09
CA MET A 572 -16.00 8.69 21.46
C MET A 572 -16.73 7.68 20.56
N LYS A 573 -17.90 8.06 20.02
CA LYS A 573 -18.63 7.24 19.05
C LYS A 573 -17.80 6.97 17.79
N GLU A 574 -17.09 7.97 17.26
CA GLU A 574 -16.23 7.80 16.09
C GLU A 574 -15.04 6.89 16.37
N LEU A 575 -14.42 7.01 17.54
CA LEU A 575 -13.32 6.15 17.94
C LEU A 575 -13.77 4.69 18.14
N LYS A 576 -14.98 4.47 18.67
CA LYS A 576 -15.59 3.14 18.76
C LYS A 576 -15.90 2.56 17.36
N ASN A 577 -16.34 3.38 16.41
CA ASN A 577 -16.52 2.97 15.03
C ASN A 577 -15.17 2.61 14.38
N TRP A 578 -14.14 3.42 14.62
CA TRP A 578 -12.78 3.14 14.15
C TRP A 578 -12.21 1.84 14.74
N HIS A 579 -12.42 1.58 16.02
CA HIS A 579 -12.03 0.33 16.67
C HIS A 579 -12.68 -0.89 15.98
N LYS A 580 -13.98 -0.80 15.64
CA LYS A 580 -14.68 -1.87 14.90
C LYS A 580 -14.10 -2.06 13.51
N LEU A 581 -13.76 -0.97 12.80
CA LEU A 581 -13.17 -0.99 11.46
C LEU A 581 -11.81 -1.72 11.48
N ILE A 582 -10.93 -1.37 12.42
CA ILE A 582 -9.59 -1.96 12.52
C ILE A 582 -9.63 -3.40 13.01
N GLY A 583 -10.50 -3.73 13.94
CA GLY A 583 -10.63 -5.07 14.53
C GLY A 583 -11.26 -6.12 13.62
N ASN A 584 -11.57 -5.82 12.35
CA ASN A 584 -12.34 -6.69 11.45
C ASN A 584 -13.68 -7.19 12.04
N ASN A 585 -14.17 -6.54 13.10
CA ASN A 585 -15.46 -6.83 13.75
C ASN A 585 -16.63 -6.18 13.00
N LEU A 586 -16.46 -5.98 11.69
CA LEU A 586 -17.49 -5.47 10.82
C LEU A 586 -18.40 -6.61 10.35
N ASN A 587 -19.22 -7.14 11.24
CA ASN A 587 -20.50 -7.72 10.86
C ASN A 587 -21.49 -6.58 10.59
N SER A 588 -21.14 -5.69 9.66
CA SER A 588 -22.01 -4.58 9.29
C SER A 588 -22.69 -4.91 7.96
N GLU A 589 -23.95 -4.56 7.86
CA GLU A 589 -24.72 -4.71 6.61
C GLU A 589 -24.02 -4.00 5.43
N VAL A 590 -23.27 -2.91 5.70
CA VAL A 590 -22.57 -2.09 4.69
C VAL A 590 -21.10 -1.92 5.05
N ASN A 591 -20.21 -2.34 4.14
CA ASN A 591 -18.77 -2.22 4.26
C ASN A 591 -18.23 -1.25 3.20
N TYR A 592 -17.29 -0.36 3.58
CA TYR A 592 -16.76 0.67 2.70
C TYR A 592 -15.30 0.40 2.36
N TYR A 593 -14.97 0.53 1.08
CA TYR A 593 -13.61 0.35 0.55
C TYR A 593 -13.26 1.43 -0.46
N THR A 594 -11.97 1.70 -0.63
CA THR A 594 -11.54 2.45 -1.83
C THR A 594 -11.45 1.51 -3.03
N TYR A 595 -11.56 2.05 -4.25
CA TYR A 595 -11.38 1.26 -5.48
C TYR A 595 -10.06 0.48 -5.48
N HIS A 596 -8.95 1.13 -5.13
CA HIS A 596 -7.63 0.48 -5.03
C HIS A 596 -7.57 -0.59 -3.93
N GLY A 597 -8.23 -0.34 -2.81
CA GLY A 597 -8.25 -1.24 -1.66
C GLY A 597 -9.02 -2.55 -1.89
N THR A 598 -9.80 -2.64 -2.98
CA THR A 598 -10.57 -3.86 -3.31
C THR A 598 -9.82 -4.85 -4.19
N LYS A 599 -8.61 -4.52 -4.64
CA LYS A 599 -7.83 -5.44 -5.47
C LYS A 599 -7.59 -6.76 -4.74
N GLY A 600 -7.88 -7.89 -5.40
CA GLY A 600 -7.82 -9.22 -4.80
C GLY A 600 -9.06 -9.67 -4.01
N LEU A 601 -9.97 -8.75 -3.68
CA LEU A 601 -11.23 -9.06 -2.99
C LEU A 601 -12.36 -9.35 -3.98
N GLU A 602 -13.45 -9.95 -3.49
CA GLU A 602 -14.65 -10.24 -4.27
C GLU A 602 -15.90 -10.25 -3.37
N PHE A 603 -17.04 -9.76 -3.90
CA PHE A 603 -18.23 -9.50 -3.10
C PHE A 603 -19.51 -9.81 -3.88
N ASP A 604 -20.51 -10.37 -3.21
CA ASP A 604 -21.79 -10.69 -3.85
C ASP A 604 -22.52 -9.42 -4.34
N ASN A 605 -22.54 -8.36 -3.53
CA ASN A 605 -23.25 -7.11 -3.81
C ASN A 605 -22.31 -5.91 -3.74
N VAL A 606 -22.17 -5.18 -4.82
CA VAL A 606 -21.27 -4.03 -4.94
C VAL A 606 -22.03 -2.79 -5.37
N LEU A 607 -21.87 -1.71 -4.60
CA LEU A 607 -22.24 -0.35 -4.97
C LEU A 607 -20.97 0.46 -5.25
N ILE A 608 -20.81 0.96 -6.46
CA ILE A 608 -19.73 1.87 -6.84
C ILE A 608 -20.27 3.30 -6.78
N VAL A 609 -19.73 4.13 -5.88
CA VAL A 609 -20.03 5.58 -5.85
C VAL A 609 -18.96 6.31 -6.64
N MET A 610 -19.35 6.86 -7.79
CA MET A 610 -18.46 7.51 -8.74
C MET A 610 -18.53 9.03 -8.60
N GLU A 611 -17.40 9.65 -8.27
CA GLU A 611 -17.20 11.10 -8.25
C GLU A 611 -16.16 11.48 -9.30
N ASN A 612 -16.33 12.61 -10.00
CA ASN A 612 -15.43 13.04 -11.05
C ASN A 612 -14.08 13.57 -10.52
N LYS A 613 -14.05 14.02 -9.26
CA LYS A 613 -12.85 14.60 -8.66
C LYS A 613 -12.00 13.57 -7.94
N PHE A 614 -10.76 13.41 -8.36
CA PHE A 614 -9.76 12.57 -7.66
C PHE A 614 -8.45 13.33 -7.39
N GLY A 615 -8.08 13.46 -6.13
CA GLY A 615 -6.90 14.19 -5.71
C GLY A 615 -6.92 15.66 -6.18
N ARG A 616 -5.97 16.01 -7.04
CA ARG A 616 -5.88 17.35 -7.66
C ARG A 616 -6.56 17.44 -9.02
N ASP A 617 -6.99 16.32 -9.58
CA ASP A 617 -7.70 16.31 -10.87
C ASP A 617 -9.21 16.47 -10.65
N PRO A 618 -9.81 17.59 -11.07
CA PRO A 618 -11.24 17.83 -10.90
C PRO A 618 -12.09 17.08 -11.93
N ASN A 619 -11.49 16.50 -12.98
CA ASN A 619 -12.17 15.84 -14.10
C ASN A 619 -11.56 14.45 -14.40
N PHE A 620 -11.31 13.67 -13.35
CA PHE A 620 -10.61 12.39 -13.46
C PHE A 620 -11.34 11.36 -14.33
N PHE A 621 -12.62 11.09 -14.02
CA PHE A 621 -13.44 10.20 -14.85
C PHE A 621 -13.96 10.88 -16.10
N GLY A 622 -14.27 12.19 -16.05
CA GLY A 622 -14.78 12.92 -17.20
C GLY A 622 -13.84 12.85 -18.39
N LYS A 623 -12.53 13.00 -18.18
CA LYS A 623 -11.52 12.82 -19.25
C LYS A 623 -11.56 11.43 -19.88
N PHE A 624 -11.75 10.40 -19.08
CA PHE A 624 -11.89 9.03 -19.58
C PHE A 624 -13.12 8.91 -20.50
N PHE A 625 -14.26 9.44 -20.09
CA PHE A 625 -15.49 9.40 -20.88
C PHE A 625 -15.42 10.28 -22.15
N GLU A 626 -14.78 11.45 -22.08
CA GLU A 626 -14.51 12.32 -23.23
C GLU A 626 -13.66 11.63 -24.30
N GLN A 627 -12.64 10.89 -23.87
CA GLN A 627 -11.69 10.20 -24.74
C GLN A 627 -12.19 8.83 -25.19
N TYR A 628 -13.28 8.31 -24.63
CA TYR A 628 -13.77 6.95 -24.89
C TYR A 628 -14.00 6.64 -26.37
N GLN A 629 -14.62 7.56 -27.11
CA GLN A 629 -14.88 7.38 -28.54
C GLN A 629 -13.59 7.43 -29.40
N GLN A 630 -12.54 8.07 -28.93
CA GLN A 630 -11.26 8.23 -29.63
C GLN A 630 -10.16 7.36 -29.06
N ARG A 631 -10.47 6.43 -28.15
CA ARG A 631 -9.54 5.63 -27.35
C ARG A 631 -8.49 4.85 -28.13
N GLN A 632 -8.80 4.48 -29.39
CA GLN A 632 -7.87 3.76 -30.24
C GLN A 632 -6.75 4.65 -30.83
N ASN A 633 -6.95 5.96 -30.82
CA ASN A 633 -6.03 6.94 -31.39
C ASN A 633 -5.20 7.65 -30.31
N LEU A 634 -5.34 7.26 -29.05
CA LEU A 634 -4.58 7.87 -27.94
C LEU A 634 -3.14 7.39 -27.93
N GLU A 635 -2.20 8.32 -27.75
CA GLU A 635 -0.77 8.07 -27.69
C GLU A 635 -0.12 8.76 -26.48
N GLY A 636 1.10 8.33 -26.11
CA GLY A 636 1.91 8.97 -25.07
C GLY A 636 1.22 9.04 -23.71
N GLU A 637 1.32 10.17 -23.03
CA GLU A 637 0.78 10.38 -21.67
C GLU A 637 -0.74 10.26 -21.60
N ASP A 638 -1.48 10.66 -22.64
CA ASP A 638 -2.93 10.58 -22.65
C ASP A 638 -3.41 9.13 -22.70
N LYS A 639 -2.73 8.27 -23.44
CA LYS A 639 -2.98 6.83 -23.45
C LYS A 639 -2.74 6.22 -22.07
N ILE A 640 -1.62 6.53 -21.44
CA ILE A 640 -1.27 6.02 -20.11
C ILE A 640 -2.33 6.41 -19.07
N LYS A 641 -2.74 7.69 -19.07
CA LYS A 641 -3.78 8.19 -18.16
C LYS A 641 -5.13 7.52 -18.42
N TYR A 642 -5.52 7.41 -19.68
CA TYR A 642 -6.75 6.73 -20.08
C TYR A 642 -6.77 5.28 -19.58
N GLU A 643 -5.69 4.53 -19.83
CA GLU A 643 -5.55 3.13 -19.40
C GLU A 643 -5.56 2.98 -17.87
N SER A 644 -4.96 3.89 -17.13
CA SER A 644 -4.98 3.89 -15.66
C SER A 644 -6.41 4.02 -15.11
N VAL A 645 -7.21 4.96 -15.63
CA VAL A 645 -8.61 5.15 -15.22
C VAL A 645 -9.47 3.96 -15.64
N ARG A 646 -9.30 3.48 -16.89
CA ARG A 646 -9.96 2.27 -17.41
C ARG A 646 -9.71 1.07 -16.51
N ASN A 647 -8.46 0.81 -16.16
CA ASN A 647 -8.07 -0.32 -15.35
C ASN A 647 -8.64 -0.21 -13.92
N LEU A 648 -8.65 0.99 -13.34
CA LEU A 648 -9.26 1.21 -12.03
C LEU A 648 -10.76 0.91 -12.04
N LEU A 649 -11.46 1.35 -13.10
CA LEU A 649 -12.89 1.08 -13.29
C LEU A 649 -13.13 -0.43 -13.51
N TYR A 650 -12.34 -1.07 -14.36
CA TYR A 650 -12.37 -2.52 -14.58
C TYR A 650 -12.17 -3.29 -13.29
N VAL A 651 -11.15 -2.96 -12.50
CA VAL A 651 -10.90 -3.61 -11.20
C VAL A 651 -12.10 -3.45 -10.29
N SER A 652 -12.65 -2.24 -10.18
CA SER A 652 -13.79 -1.97 -9.28
C SER A 652 -15.05 -2.74 -9.67
N CYS A 653 -15.42 -2.73 -10.96
CA CYS A 653 -16.59 -3.46 -11.46
C CYS A 653 -16.42 -4.98 -11.34
N SER A 654 -15.20 -5.49 -11.59
CA SER A 654 -14.90 -6.92 -11.52
C SER A 654 -14.89 -7.49 -10.09
N ARG A 655 -15.08 -6.67 -9.06
CA ARG A 655 -15.26 -7.14 -7.66
C ARG A 655 -16.62 -7.78 -7.45
N ALA A 656 -17.63 -7.41 -8.25
CA ALA A 656 -18.97 -7.93 -8.11
C ALA A 656 -19.09 -9.38 -8.60
N ILE A 657 -19.73 -10.23 -7.77
CA ILE A 657 -20.08 -11.60 -8.11
C ILE A 657 -21.47 -11.63 -8.73
N LYS A 658 -22.47 -11.06 -8.05
CA LYS A 658 -23.90 -11.12 -8.46
C LYS A 658 -24.42 -9.77 -8.90
N ASN A 659 -24.39 -8.79 -8.01
CA ASN A 659 -25.07 -7.53 -8.19
C ASN A 659 -24.08 -6.39 -8.21
N LEU A 660 -24.19 -5.54 -9.22
CA LEU A 660 -23.38 -4.33 -9.40
C LEU A 660 -24.30 -3.13 -9.60
N ARG A 661 -24.13 -2.11 -8.80
CA ARG A 661 -24.80 -0.84 -8.96
C ARG A 661 -23.78 0.29 -9.03
N ILE A 662 -23.90 1.13 -10.05
CA ILE A 662 -23.05 2.31 -10.22
C ILE A 662 -23.89 3.54 -9.91
N TYR A 663 -23.48 4.32 -8.94
CA TYR A 663 -24.10 5.57 -8.55
C TYR A 663 -23.19 6.75 -8.87
N VAL A 664 -23.55 7.56 -9.84
CA VAL A 664 -22.79 8.74 -10.27
C VAL A 664 -23.37 9.97 -9.61
N VAL A 665 -22.52 10.67 -8.85
CA VAL A 665 -22.92 11.87 -8.09
C VAL A 665 -22.78 13.18 -8.89
N ASP A 666 -22.24 13.09 -10.12
CA ASP A 666 -22.05 14.21 -11.03
C ASP A 666 -23.07 14.19 -12.18
N ASP A 667 -23.20 15.30 -12.90
CA ASP A 667 -24.07 15.38 -14.07
C ASP A 667 -23.51 14.54 -15.24
N LEU A 668 -24.33 13.64 -15.77
CA LEU A 668 -24.00 12.76 -16.89
C LEU A 668 -24.40 13.34 -18.27
N ALA A 669 -24.95 14.53 -18.33
CA ALA A 669 -25.50 15.08 -19.59
C ALA A 669 -24.52 15.07 -20.76
N SER A 670 -23.23 15.27 -20.47
CA SER A 670 -22.16 15.28 -21.49
C SER A 670 -21.67 13.87 -21.90
N TYR A 671 -21.93 12.84 -21.10
CA TYR A 671 -21.36 11.49 -21.26
C TYR A 671 -22.42 10.38 -21.32
N GLY A 672 -23.69 10.73 -21.37
CA GLY A 672 -24.81 9.78 -21.24
C GLY A 672 -24.76 8.60 -22.21
N ASP A 673 -24.30 8.81 -23.45
CA ASP A 673 -24.21 7.75 -24.44
C ASP A 673 -23.10 6.75 -24.09
N VAL A 674 -21.94 7.21 -23.59
CA VAL A 674 -20.84 6.34 -23.15
C VAL A 674 -21.24 5.54 -21.91
N PHE A 675 -21.96 6.16 -20.98
CA PHE A 675 -22.47 5.44 -19.81
C PHE A 675 -23.47 4.36 -20.18
N ARG A 676 -24.39 4.63 -21.15
CA ARG A 676 -25.32 3.61 -21.64
C ARG A 676 -24.61 2.46 -22.35
N GLU A 677 -23.57 2.76 -23.11
CA GLU A 677 -22.75 1.74 -23.79
C GLU A 677 -22.04 0.85 -22.76
N LEU A 678 -21.52 1.43 -21.68
CA LEU A 678 -20.75 0.69 -20.67
C LEU A 678 -21.64 -0.05 -19.65
N PHE A 679 -22.71 0.57 -19.17
CA PHE A 679 -23.45 0.12 -17.98
C PHE A 679 -24.96 -0.07 -18.20
N GLY A 680 -25.49 0.28 -19.36
CA GLY A 680 -26.92 0.21 -19.65
C GLY A 680 -27.69 1.50 -19.35
N ASP A 681 -29.01 1.40 -19.23
CA ASP A 681 -29.90 2.56 -19.08
C ASP A 681 -29.68 3.31 -17.76
N ILE A 682 -29.78 4.64 -17.84
CA ILE A 682 -29.60 5.52 -16.68
C ILE A 682 -30.91 5.66 -15.91
N ASN A 683 -30.88 5.29 -14.65
CA ASN A 683 -31.97 5.53 -13.70
C ASN A 683 -31.66 6.80 -12.89
N HIS A 684 -32.69 7.50 -12.47
CA HIS A 684 -32.58 8.68 -11.61
C HIS A 684 -33.16 8.39 -10.23
N ILE A 685 -32.47 8.83 -9.20
CA ILE A 685 -33.05 8.90 -7.87
C ILE A 685 -33.85 10.19 -7.82
N THR A 686 -35.17 10.07 -7.72
CA THR A 686 -36.05 11.21 -7.42
C THR A 686 -36.17 11.31 -5.90
N ASP A 687 -36.08 12.54 -5.39
CA ASP A 687 -36.24 12.87 -3.96
C ASP A 687 -37.57 12.38 -3.41
#